data_370aeefcf93f5e9fa3bc44f7d80bbdbb
#
_entry.id   370aeefcf93f5e9fa3bc44f7d80bbdbb
#
_cell.length_a   1.000
_cell.length_b   1.000
_cell.length_c   1.000
_cell.angle_alpha   90.00
_cell.angle_beta   90.00
_cell.angle_gamma   90.00
#
_symmetry.space_group_name_H-M   'P 1'
#
loop_
_entity.id
_entity.type
_entity.pdbx_description
1 polymer ?
#
loop_
_entity_poly.entity_id
_entity_poly.type
_entity_poly.pdbx_seq_one_letter_code
_entity_poly.pdbx_strand_id
1 'polypeptide(L)'
;MTPTLLNNRYRIIRALGTGGFGETFLAEDTHMPSRRICVIKQLKPVTNNPQVYQLVSERFQREAAILEQLGEGNEQIPRLYAYFEEQEQFYLVQEWIEGFTLNQKLQQQGLLSENLVKEMLASILPVLDYIHAKGIIHRDIKPSNIILRQQDDKPVLIDFGIAKEIIDRVVDAQGDISQSIAVGTLGYMPPEQAAGKPVYASDIYSLGLTAIYLLTGKRPQDFHINPQTGEMMWDADALGFSPNLVEVLDKAVRCHSSDRYPDAKAMLSALQPHNQALPHAQKLPISDIDTINFAQTPTLPLPSVSQEKSEPRIPHSRQEYRHRQILINKVKNYWIKGVLETSLHGKALIELGLEKRLDAIDRPWGIVWETAEQPRQTLSKNTRVINLFNQMGEGRTLLILGDPGAGKTTTLLELARDLINLAEKDVNQPISVVFNLSAWTNAKEKIADWLIRELNTKYQVSKEIGNNWIREQQLLLLLDGLDEVSAERREHCVEAINQFSQEYGQTEIVVCSRIKDYELLSNRLRFQGAVFIQPLTLEQIYQYLKSTGTELAALNTTLHADTTLQDLAKSPLILSIMTLAYQGMSITDLPGLNLEERRQHLFDKYIQRMFERRSANSQYSKEQAMHWLSWLAQRLVQKSQTVFLIERIQPSWLPTNGQKRMYAITIGLLVGLSAALGAGIISGHAAGLQIGLIVGLIGGLCGFLGAGLIFGVISNQVNPVETLKWSSAKAKDNLKSGLFVGLIAGLILGLSSGLVSGLVVNLHAGLTDSLISGLRGGLGAWLIFILMRGLMGSGIETSTVPNQGIWQSARNATFFAIVGILGLGIIAGVIGIPLFWALIIGLFFGMFAAGEACVKHFALRVILYSNGYIPWNYARFLDWATERILLQKVGGGYIFVHRLLLEHFAQK
;
A
#
# COMPACT_ATOMS: atom_id res chain seq x y z
N MET A 1 4.82 -0.02 41.01
CA MET A 1 3.89 -0.53 40.01
C MET A 1 3.24 -1.77 40.58
N THR A 2 1.93 -1.75 40.82
CA THR A 2 1.18 -2.93 41.25
C THR A 2 1.28 -3.95 40.14
N PRO A 3 1.66 -5.21 40.39
CA PRO A 3 1.74 -6.22 39.35
C PRO A 3 0.35 -6.42 38.73
N THR A 4 0.26 -6.31 37.41
CA THR A 4 -0.98 -6.50 36.68
C THR A 4 -1.38 -7.97 36.78
N LEU A 5 -2.54 -8.24 37.38
CA LEU A 5 -3.09 -9.58 37.56
C LEU A 5 -4.14 -9.81 36.49
N LEU A 6 -3.89 -10.73 35.56
CA LEU A 6 -4.85 -11.11 34.50
C LEU A 6 -5.79 -12.20 35.01
N ASN A 7 -7.10 -12.05 34.73
CA ASN A 7 -8.16 -12.95 35.17
C ASN A 7 -8.09 -13.27 36.69
N ASN A 8 -7.68 -12.29 37.53
CA ASN A 8 -7.45 -12.46 38.99
C ASN A 8 -6.58 -13.67 39.37
N ARG A 9 -5.86 -14.24 38.43
CA ARG A 9 -5.11 -15.49 38.60
C ARG A 9 -3.65 -15.40 38.15
N TYR A 10 -3.38 -14.78 37.01
CA TYR A 10 -2.06 -14.81 36.39
C TYR A 10 -1.30 -13.50 36.65
N ARG A 11 -0.19 -13.58 37.37
CA ARG A 11 0.68 -12.44 37.65
C ARG A 11 1.74 -12.34 36.54
N ILE A 12 1.74 -11.27 35.77
CA ILE A 12 2.76 -11.02 34.75
C ILE A 12 4.10 -10.78 35.43
N ILE A 13 5.13 -11.53 35.02
CA ILE A 13 6.52 -11.38 35.45
C ILE A 13 7.26 -10.43 34.52
N ARG A 14 7.19 -10.70 33.21
CA ARG A 14 7.81 -9.86 32.16
C ARG A 14 7.23 -10.15 30.80
N ALA A 15 7.38 -9.20 29.85
CA ALA A 15 7.11 -9.44 28.45
C ALA A 15 8.22 -10.32 27.84
N LEU A 16 7.83 -11.28 26.99
CA LEU A 16 8.74 -12.14 26.23
C LEU A 16 8.93 -11.63 24.79
N GLY A 17 7.88 -11.00 24.22
CA GLY A 17 7.93 -10.44 22.89
C GLY A 17 6.65 -9.70 22.53
N THR A 18 6.77 -8.77 21.59
CA THR A 18 5.65 -8.04 20.97
C THR A 18 5.65 -8.31 19.47
N GLY A 19 4.52 -8.75 18.93
CA GLY A 19 4.35 -9.05 17.50
C GLY A 19 3.16 -8.30 16.91
N GLY A 20 2.99 -8.37 15.59
CA GLY A 20 1.88 -7.72 14.89
C GLY A 20 0.49 -8.17 15.32
N PHE A 21 0.36 -9.28 16.03
CA PHE A 21 -0.91 -9.91 16.42
C PHE A 21 -1.17 -9.89 17.92
N GLY A 22 -0.24 -9.38 18.74
CA GLY A 22 -0.41 -9.33 20.19
C GLY A 22 0.92 -9.37 20.95
N GLU A 23 0.82 -9.54 22.25
CA GLU A 23 1.94 -9.57 23.17
C GLU A 23 2.05 -10.94 23.87
N THR A 24 3.26 -11.38 24.11
CA THR A 24 3.53 -12.64 24.83
C THR A 24 4.22 -12.32 26.15
N PHE A 25 3.71 -12.87 27.25
CA PHE A 25 4.20 -12.62 28.60
C PHE A 25 4.62 -13.91 29.28
N LEU A 26 5.67 -13.83 30.10
CA LEU A 26 5.95 -14.81 31.13
C LEU A 26 5.14 -14.44 32.37
N ALA A 27 4.41 -15.41 32.93
CA ALA A 27 3.52 -15.18 34.06
C ALA A 27 3.60 -16.33 35.08
N GLU A 28 3.12 -16.06 36.30
CA GLU A 28 2.99 -17.01 37.38
C GLU A 28 1.50 -17.27 37.63
N ASP A 29 1.10 -18.55 37.72
CA ASP A 29 -0.25 -18.96 38.12
C ASP A 29 -0.38 -18.89 39.65
N THR A 30 -0.98 -17.84 40.18
CA THR A 30 -1.12 -17.62 41.62
C THR A 30 -2.15 -18.50 42.32
N HIS A 31 -3.04 -19.18 41.54
CA HIS A 31 -4.02 -20.13 42.08
C HIS A 31 -3.45 -21.54 42.24
N MET A 32 -2.28 -21.82 41.70
CA MET A 32 -1.59 -23.10 41.90
C MET A 32 -0.65 -23.03 43.10
N PRO A 33 -0.65 -24.01 44.03
CA PRO A 33 0.26 -24.01 45.18
C PRO A 33 1.74 -23.96 44.74
N SER A 34 2.10 -24.56 43.64
CA SER A 34 3.44 -24.57 43.03
C SER A 34 3.83 -23.25 42.41
N ARG A 35 2.91 -22.27 42.30
CA ARG A 35 3.11 -21.02 41.54
C ARG A 35 3.72 -21.27 40.16
N ARG A 36 3.10 -22.21 39.43
CA ARG A 36 3.58 -22.63 38.12
C ARG A 36 3.84 -21.45 37.19
N ILE A 37 5.01 -21.49 36.54
CA ILE A 37 5.35 -20.52 35.48
C ILE A 37 4.65 -20.93 34.18
N CYS A 38 4.09 -19.97 33.49
CA CYS A 38 3.36 -20.16 32.25
C CYS A 38 3.65 -19.03 31.24
N VAL A 39 3.31 -19.28 29.99
CA VAL A 39 3.33 -18.26 28.91
C VAL A 39 1.91 -17.82 28.64
N ILE A 40 1.68 -16.52 28.61
CA ILE A 40 0.41 -15.93 28.22
C ILE A 40 0.57 -15.22 26.88
N LYS A 41 -0.19 -15.65 25.91
CA LYS A 41 -0.31 -15.01 24.60
C LYS A 41 -1.58 -14.18 24.56
N GLN A 42 -1.44 -12.90 24.41
CA GLN A 42 -2.53 -11.95 24.25
C GLN A 42 -2.79 -11.73 22.76
N LEU A 43 -4.04 -11.92 22.34
CA LEU A 43 -4.51 -11.66 20.98
C LEU A 43 -5.45 -10.46 21.02
N LYS A 44 -5.12 -9.43 20.24
CA LYS A 44 -5.91 -8.19 20.16
C LYS A 44 -6.75 -8.20 18.89
N PRO A 45 -8.10 -8.34 18.98
CA PRO A 45 -8.95 -8.20 17.80
C PRO A 45 -8.85 -6.77 17.24
N VAL A 46 -8.69 -6.63 15.94
CA VAL A 46 -8.50 -5.32 15.27
C VAL A 46 -9.83 -4.62 14.97
N THR A 47 -10.97 -5.12 15.50
CA THR A 47 -12.30 -4.65 15.07
C THR A 47 -13.26 -4.45 16.24
N ASN A 48 -14.05 -3.37 16.14
CA ASN A 48 -15.13 -3.04 17.07
C ASN A 48 -16.53 -3.53 16.56
N ASN A 49 -16.57 -4.46 15.59
CA ASN A 49 -17.84 -4.99 15.07
C ASN A 49 -18.28 -6.21 15.91
N PRO A 50 -19.48 -6.17 16.58
CA PRO A 50 -19.96 -7.24 17.43
C PRO A 50 -20.12 -8.60 16.72
N GLN A 51 -20.51 -8.62 15.45
CA GLN A 51 -20.67 -9.87 14.68
C GLN A 51 -19.32 -10.50 14.35
N VAL A 52 -18.32 -9.68 14.06
CA VAL A 52 -16.96 -10.11 13.83
C VAL A 52 -16.33 -10.61 15.14
N TYR A 53 -16.59 -9.91 16.23
CA TYR A 53 -16.12 -10.32 17.56
C TYR A 53 -16.63 -11.72 17.96
N GLN A 54 -17.91 -11.99 17.74
CA GLN A 54 -18.50 -13.30 18.02
C GLN A 54 -17.82 -14.40 17.19
N LEU A 55 -17.57 -14.15 15.90
CA LEU A 55 -16.89 -15.10 15.03
C LEU A 55 -15.43 -15.35 15.46
N VAL A 56 -14.73 -14.31 15.93
CA VAL A 56 -13.38 -14.44 16.51
C VAL A 56 -13.42 -15.29 17.77
N SER A 57 -14.38 -15.03 18.67
CA SER A 57 -14.56 -15.78 19.90
C SER A 57 -14.79 -17.27 19.66
N GLU A 58 -15.72 -17.62 18.75
CA GLU A 58 -16.01 -19.02 18.38
C GLU A 58 -14.78 -19.74 17.80
N ARG A 59 -14.02 -19.05 16.92
CA ARG A 59 -12.79 -19.60 16.33
C ARG A 59 -11.68 -19.73 17.36
N PHE A 60 -11.52 -18.76 18.25
CA PHE A 60 -10.57 -18.80 19.32
C PHE A 60 -10.81 -20.00 20.27
N GLN A 61 -12.07 -20.29 20.62
CA GLN A 61 -12.44 -21.48 21.39
C GLN A 61 -12.06 -22.76 20.65
N ARG A 62 -12.30 -22.82 19.34
CA ARG A 62 -11.94 -23.99 18.53
C ARG A 62 -10.42 -24.19 18.48
N GLU A 63 -9.64 -23.11 18.36
CA GLU A 63 -8.19 -23.16 18.40
C GLU A 63 -7.67 -23.64 19.75
N ALA A 64 -8.22 -23.11 20.83
CA ALA A 64 -7.87 -23.57 22.17
C ALA A 64 -8.12 -25.08 22.32
N ALA A 65 -9.24 -25.59 21.83
CA ALA A 65 -9.56 -27.05 21.86
C ALA A 65 -8.56 -27.90 21.04
N ILE A 66 -8.09 -27.38 19.89
CA ILE A 66 -7.07 -28.03 19.07
C ILE A 66 -5.72 -28.06 19.83
N LEU A 67 -5.29 -26.94 20.40
CA LEU A 67 -4.04 -26.86 21.16
C LEU A 67 -4.06 -27.72 22.41
N GLU A 68 -5.18 -27.81 23.11
CA GLU A 68 -5.39 -28.70 24.26
C GLU A 68 -5.16 -30.18 23.83
N GLN A 69 -5.87 -30.63 22.78
CA GLN A 69 -5.74 -31.97 22.27
C GLN A 69 -4.32 -32.30 21.78
N LEU A 70 -3.63 -31.37 21.13
CA LEU A 70 -2.26 -31.58 20.64
C LEU A 70 -1.26 -31.68 21.79
N GLY A 71 -1.33 -30.77 22.76
CA GLY A 71 -0.39 -30.73 23.88
C GLY A 71 -0.59 -31.85 24.91
N GLU A 72 -1.80 -32.43 25.03
CA GLU A 72 -2.03 -33.63 25.86
C GLU A 72 -1.45 -34.89 25.22
N GLY A 73 -1.44 -34.96 23.88
CA GLY A 73 -1.02 -36.17 23.17
C GLY A 73 0.44 -36.23 22.75
N ASN A 74 1.21 -35.13 22.93
CA ASN A 74 2.62 -35.06 22.53
C ASN A 74 3.43 -34.09 23.41
N GLU A 75 4.48 -34.62 24.10
CA GLU A 75 5.33 -33.84 25.00
C GLU A 75 6.22 -32.80 24.31
N GLN A 76 6.33 -32.82 22.99
CA GLN A 76 7.07 -31.82 22.18
C GLN A 76 6.16 -30.70 21.66
N ILE A 77 4.94 -30.59 22.22
CA ILE A 77 3.99 -29.50 21.99
C ILE A 77 3.58 -28.95 23.37
N PRO A 78 3.66 -27.62 23.62
CA PRO A 78 3.28 -27.05 24.91
C PRO A 78 1.81 -27.35 25.26
N ARG A 79 1.55 -27.75 26.50
CA ARG A 79 0.19 -27.97 27.01
C ARG A 79 -0.55 -26.65 27.13
N LEU A 80 -1.83 -26.64 26.78
CA LEU A 80 -2.73 -25.52 27.06
C LEU A 80 -3.22 -25.66 28.50
N TYR A 81 -3.04 -24.60 29.33
CA TYR A 81 -3.50 -24.59 30.70
C TYR A 81 -4.83 -23.89 30.90
N ALA A 82 -5.07 -22.83 30.13
CA ALA A 82 -6.31 -22.09 30.14
C ALA A 82 -6.44 -21.24 28.88
N TYR A 83 -7.68 -20.87 28.58
CA TYR A 83 -7.99 -19.77 27.67
C TYR A 83 -9.10 -18.92 28.30
N PHE A 84 -9.06 -17.61 28.10
CA PHE A 84 -10.07 -16.71 28.63
C PHE A 84 -10.10 -15.41 27.84
N GLU A 85 -11.17 -14.65 28.08
CA GLU A 85 -11.37 -13.33 27.55
C GLU A 85 -11.42 -12.31 28.69
N GLU A 86 -10.68 -11.21 28.58
CA GLU A 86 -10.70 -10.11 29.51
C GLU A 86 -10.52 -8.79 28.77
N GLN A 87 -11.38 -7.80 29.04
CA GLN A 87 -11.36 -6.46 28.40
C GLN A 87 -11.34 -6.51 26.86
N GLU A 88 -12.19 -7.35 26.28
CA GLU A 88 -12.30 -7.55 24.83
C GLU A 88 -11.01 -8.08 24.17
N GLN A 89 -10.14 -8.74 24.93
CA GLN A 89 -8.93 -9.37 24.44
C GLN A 89 -8.93 -10.84 24.80
N PHE A 90 -8.35 -11.66 23.93
CA PHE A 90 -8.28 -13.11 24.09
C PHE A 90 -6.91 -13.52 24.59
N TYR A 91 -6.89 -14.45 25.52
CA TYR A 91 -5.67 -14.92 26.19
C TYR A 91 -5.57 -16.43 26.13
N LEU A 92 -4.43 -16.95 25.65
CA LEU A 92 -4.04 -18.35 25.74
C LEU A 92 -2.94 -18.50 26.80
N VAL A 93 -3.15 -19.38 27.75
CA VAL A 93 -2.15 -19.71 28.79
C VAL A 93 -1.59 -21.07 28.48
N GLN A 94 -0.28 -21.13 28.24
CA GLN A 94 0.41 -22.35 27.82
C GLN A 94 1.57 -22.68 28.76
N GLU A 95 2.03 -23.91 28.66
CA GLU A 95 3.22 -24.41 29.35
C GLU A 95 4.44 -23.54 29.00
N TRP A 96 5.22 -23.17 30.02
CA TRP A 96 6.52 -22.58 29.83
C TRP A 96 7.56 -23.67 29.53
N ILE A 97 8.16 -23.64 28.36
CA ILE A 97 9.24 -24.54 27.97
C ILE A 97 10.57 -23.84 28.30
N GLU A 98 11.28 -24.34 29.33
CA GLU A 98 12.59 -23.81 29.68
C GLU A 98 13.62 -24.30 28.66
N GLY A 99 14.33 -23.36 28.01
CA GLY A 99 15.31 -23.68 26.97
C GLY A 99 15.58 -22.51 26.04
N PHE A 100 16.39 -22.75 25.03
CA PHE A 100 16.75 -21.78 24.00
C PHE A 100 16.08 -22.13 22.68
N THR A 101 15.57 -21.10 21.99
CA THR A 101 15.15 -21.29 20.59
C THR A 101 16.35 -21.69 19.71
N LEU A 102 16.10 -22.41 18.62
CA LEU A 102 17.17 -22.74 17.67
C LEU A 102 17.88 -21.50 17.13
N ASN A 103 17.15 -20.40 17.00
CA ASN A 103 17.74 -19.12 16.61
C ASN A 103 18.71 -18.55 17.68
N GLN A 104 18.34 -18.63 18.94
CA GLN A 104 19.22 -18.22 20.06
C GLN A 104 20.43 -19.14 20.18
N LYS A 105 20.25 -20.45 19.99
CA LYS A 105 21.36 -21.43 20.02
C LYS A 105 22.37 -21.17 18.92
N LEU A 106 21.89 -20.90 17.72
CA LEU A 106 22.75 -20.50 16.59
C LEU A 106 23.54 -19.21 16.88
N GLN A 107 22.92 -18.22 17.53
CA GLN A 107 23.59 -16.96 17.88
C GLN A 107 24.66 -17.13 18.98
N GLN A 108 24.45 -18.07 19.91
CA GLN A 108 25.37 -18.29 21.04
C GLN A 108 26.51 -19.24 20.71
N GLN A 109 26.25 -20.29 19.93
CA GLN A 109 27.17 -21.41 19.71
C GLN A 109 27.72 -21.45 18.28
N GLY A 110 27.21 -20.62 17.36
CA GLY A 110 27.56 -20.67 15.93
C GLY A 110 26.80 -21.75 15.19
N LEU A 111 27.31 -22.17 14.01
CA LEU A 111 26.69 -23.16 13.13
C LEU A 111 26.55 -24.52 13.83
N LEU A 112 25.39 -25.16 13.63
CA LEU A 112 25.15 -26.47 14.15
C LEU A 112 25.81 -27.55 13.29
N SER A 113 26.32 -28.59 13.92
CA SER A 113 26.91 -29.73 13.21
C SER A 113 25.83 -30.53 12.45
N GLU A 114 26.22 -31.21 11.40
CA GLU A 114 25.34 -32.10 10.60
C GLU A 114 24.61 -33.11 11.48
N ASN A 115 25.29 -33.71 12.45
CA ASN A 115 24.70 -34.71 13.34
C ASN A 115 23.59 -34.10 14.21
N LEU A 116 23.81 -32.93 14.78
CA LEU A 116 22.81 -32.22 15.58
C LEU A 116 21.57 -31.84 14.76
N VAL A 117 21.78 -31.44 13.49
CA VAL A 117 20.66 -31.14 12.60
C VAL A 117 19.90 -32.40 12.22
N LYS A 118 20.58 -33.52 11.97
CA LYS A 118 19.93 -34.82 11.72
C LYS A 118 19.11 -35.28 12.93
N GLU A 119 19.66 -35.18 14.14
CA GLU A 119 18.96 -35.53 15.38
C GLU A 119 17.73 -34.64 15.60
N MET A 120 17.85 -33.33 15.36
CA MET A 120 16.74 -32.37 15.43
C MET A 120 15.65 -32.75 14.43
N LEU A 121 16.01 -33.02 13.16
CA LEU A 121 15.06 -33.43 12.14
C LEU A 121 14.36 -34.74 12.51
N ALA A 122 15.13 -35.75 12.98
CA ALA A 122 14.60 -37.04 13.40
C ALA A 122 13.63 -36.92 14.60
N SER A 123 13.82 -35.94 15.45
CA SER A 123 12.94 -35.65 16.59
C SER A 123 11.70 -34.83 16.24
N ILE A 124 11.77 -33.86 15.28
CA ILE A 124 10.64 -33.02 14.90
C ILE A 124 9.72 -33.68 13.86
N LEU A 125 10.25 -34.50 12.94
CA LEU A 125 9.44 -35.12 11.90
C LEU A 125 8.30 -36.01 12.47
N PRO A 126 8.49 -36.82 13.56
CA PRO A 126 7.38 -37.51 14.22
C PRO A 126 6.31 -36.55 14.81
N VAL A 127 6.70 -35.37 15.28
CA VAL A 127 5.76 -34.35 15.77
C VAL A 127 4.92 -33.81 14.63
N LEU A 128 5.53 -33.57 13.46
CA LEU A 128 4.81 -33.14 12.26
C LEU A 128 3.86 -34.24 11.76
N ASP A 129 4.30 -35.50 11.74
CA ASP A 129 3.43 -36.64 11.37
C ASP A 129 2.21 -36.71 12.29
N TYR A 130 2.41 -36.56 13.60
CA TYR A 130 1.34 -36.52 14.58
C TYR A 130 0.31 -35.40 14.35
N ILE A 131 0.74 -34.15 14.08
CA ILE A 131 -0.19 -33.06 13.84
C ILE A 131 -0.87 -33.18 12.47
N HIS A 132 -0.16 -33.66 11.45
CA HIS A 132 -0.70 -33.91 10.12
C HIS A 132 -1.76 -35.01 10.11
N ALA A 133 -1.55 -36.10 10.91
CA ALA A 133 -2.54 -37.16 11.10
C ALA A 133 -3.86 -36.64 11.73
N LYS A 134 -3.82 -35.52 12.46
CA LYS A 134 -5.00 -34.82 12.98
C LYS A 134 -5.59 -33.78 12.04
N GLY A 135 -5.09 -33.66 10.81
CA GLY A 135 -5.55 -32.70 9.82
C GLY A 135 -5.05 -31.27 10.05
N ILE A 136 -4.00 -31.08 10.85
CA ILE A 136 -3.47 -29.76 11.24
C ILE A 136 -2.15 -29.52 10.54
N ILE A 137 -1.98 -28.32 9.98
CA ILE A 137 -0.74 -27.81 9.39
C ILE A 137 -0.23 -26.70 10.30
N HIS A 138 1.06 -26.71 10.67
CA HIS A 138 1.66 -25.73 11.58
C HIS A 138 1.78 -24.32 10.97
N ARG A 139 2.18 -24.21 9.71
CA ARG A 139 2.25 -22.99 8.86
C ARG A 139 3.28 -21.92 9.26
N ASP A 140 3.98 -22.04 10.38
CA ASP A 140 5.00 -21.06 10.81
C ASP A 140 6.24 -21.75 11.42
N ILE A 141 6.72 -22.83 10.78
CA ILE A 141 7.96 -23.51 11.19
C ILE A 141 9.16 -22.65 10.82
N LYS A 142 9.96 -22.33 11.84
CA LYS A 142 11.18 -21.53 11.74
C LYS A 142 12.03 -21.67 13.00
N PRO A 143 13.30 -21.29 12.98
CA PRO A 143 14.22 -21.46 14.13
C PRO A 143 13.77 -20.78 15.44
N SER A 144 13.00 -19.71 15.38
CA SER A 144 12.46 -19.04 16.58
C SER A 144 11.24 -19.75 17.20
N ASN A 145 10.59 -20.67 16.45
CA ASN A 145 9.40 -21.41 16.89
C ASN A 145 9.72 -22.86 17.28
N ILE A 146 11.00 -23.20 17.43
CA ILE A 146 11.47 -24.46 17.95
C ILE A 146 12.40 -24.17 19.14
N ILE A 147 12.01 -24.67 20.33
CA ILE A 147 12.81 -24.55 21.56
C ILE A 147 13.48 -25.88 21.85
N LEU A 148 14.79 -25.88 22.06
CA LEU A 148 15.49 -27.04 22.64
C LEU A 148 15.28 -27.00 24.15
N ARG A 149 14.52 -27.94 24.67
CA ARG A 149 14.16 -28.03 26.08
C ARG A 149 15.41 -28.34 26.93
N GLN A 150 15.65 -27.55 27.94
CA GLN A 150 16.88 -27.60 28.76
C GLN A 150 17.06 -28.94 29.47
N GLN A 151 15.97 -29.66 29.77
CA GLN A 151 15.99 -30.91 30.53
C GLN A 151 16.55 -32.11 29.74
N ASP A 152 16.29 -32.18 28.44
CA ASP A 152 16.55 -33.39 27.61
C ASP A 152 17.01 -33.07 26.19
N ASP A 153 17.30 -31.78 25.88
CA ASP A 153 17.65 -31.26 24.55
C ASP A 153 16.65 -31.62 23.42
N LYS A 154 15.44 -32.10 23.78
CA LYS A 154 14.41 -32.36 22.76
C LYS A 154 13.85 -31.07 22.20
N PRO A 155 13.68 -31.00 20.86
CA PRO A 155 13.05 -29.84 20.23
C PRO A 155 11.53 -29.85 20.49
N VAL A 156 11.02 -28.76 21.01
CA VAL A 156 9.59 -28.52 21.26
C VAL A 156 9.07 -27.48 20.27
N LEU A 157 8.00 -27.84 19.56
CA LEU A 157 7.40 -27.00 18.53
C LEU A 157 6.37 -26.04 19.15
N ILE A 158 6.59 -24.74 19.01
CA ILE A 158 5.75 -23.69 19.60
C ILE A 158 5.14 -22.80 18.50
N ASP A 159 4.12 -22.00 18.84
CA ASP A 159 3.55 -20.97 17.97
C ASP A 159 2.91 -21.51 16.68
N PHE A 160 1.87 -22.33 16.83
CA PHE A 160 1.03 -22.75 15.72
C PHE A 160 0.42 -21.54 15.02
N GLY A 161 0.53 -21.48 13.69
CA GLY A 161 0.04 -20.35 12.88
C GLY A 161 -1.49 -20.21 12.80
N ILE A 162 -2.24 -21.00 13.54
CA ILE A 162 -3.71 -21.06 13.53
C ILE A 162 -4.32 -19.74 14.02
N ALA A 163 -3.76 -19.14 15.09
CA ALA A 163 -4.20 -17.86 15.62
C ALA A 163 -4.08 -16.72 14.60
N LYS A 164 -3.07 -16.75 13.75
CA LYS A 164 -2.85 -15.77 12.69
C LYS A 164 -3.92 -15.86 11.60
N GLU A 165 -4.36 -17.07 11.25
CA GLU A 165 -5.44 -17.30 10.26
C GLU A 165 -6.78 -16.72 10.72
N ILE A 166 -7.04 -16.71 12.03
CA ILE A 166 -8.30 -16.20 12.61
C ILE A 166 -8.38 -14.69 12.44
N ILE A 167 -7.32 -13.97 12.77
CA ILE A 167 -7.27 -12.50 12.72
C ILE A 167 -7.31 -12.04 11.26
N ASP A 168 -6.60 -12.70 10.37
CA ASP A 168 -6.52 -12.33 8.96
C ASP A 168 -7.84 -12.61 8.20
N ARG A 169 -8.57 -13.69 8.55
CA ARG A 169 -9.89 -13.98 7.97
C ARG A 169 -11.01 -13.12 8.52
N VAL A 170 -10.85 -12.57 9.71
CA VAL A 170 -11.87 -11.72 10.35
C VAL A 170 -11.82 -10.28 9.84
N VAL A 171 -10.68 -9.82 9.36
CA VAL A 171 -10.58 -8.52 8.68
C VAL A 171 -11.36 -8.51 7.35
N ASP A 172 -11.61 -9.69 6.75
CA ASP A 172 -12.46 -9.85 5.57
C ASP A 172 -13.95 -10.08 5.86
N ALA A 173 -14.36 -10.17 7.13
CA ALA A 173 -15.75 -10.48 7.51
C ALA A 173 -16.74 -9.32 7.33
N GLN A 174 -16.59 -8.53 6.28
CA GLN A 174 -17.70 -7.77 5.69
C GLN A 174 -18.45 -8.58 4.61
N GLY A 175 -18.46 -9.91 4.74
CA GLY A 175 -19.46 -10.75 4.07
C GLY A 175 -19.01 -11.54 2.85
N ASP A 176 -17.71 -11.75 2.60
CA ASP A 176 -17.29 -12.70 1.56
C ASP A 176 -16.17 -13.62 2.04
N ILE A 177 -16.45 -14.95 1.93
CA ILE A 177 -15.48 -16.02 2.10
C ILE A 177 -14.60 -16.03 0.85
N SER A 178 -13.54 -15.26 0.82
CA SER A 178 -12.54 -15.41 -0.23
C SER A 178 -11.16 -14.91 0.17
N GLN A 179 -10.25 -15.85 0.10
CA GLN A 179 -8.79 -15.75 0.11
C GLN A 179 -8.13 -15.58 1.47
N SER A 180 -7.65 -16.73 1.98
CA SER A 180 -6.64 -16.85 3.02
C SER A 180 -5.46 -15.93 2.69
N ILE A 181 -5.24 -14.92 3.52
CA ILE A 181 -4.00 -14.16 3.53
C ILE A 181 -2.88 -15.12 3.92
N ALA A 182 -1.74 -15.05 3.25
CA ALA A 182 -0.61 -15.92 3.48
C ALA A 182 -0.09 -15.77 4.91
N VAL A 183 -0.38 -16.77 5.74
CA VAL A 183 0.07 -16.86 7.14
C VAL A 183 1.43 -17.52 7.18
N GLY A 184 2.45 -16.85 7.68
CA GLY A 184 3.79 -17.40 7.88
C GLY A 184 4.88 -16.32 7.85
N THR A 185 6.11 -16.71 8.13
CA THR A 185 7.25 -15.81 8.14
C THR A 185 7.90 -15.76 6.76
N LEU A 186 8.02 -14.56 6.19
CA LEU A 186 8.71 -14.31 4.91
C LEU A 186 10.12 -14.98 4.91
N GLY A 187 10.36 -15.78 3.88
CA GLY A 187 11.60 -16.53 3.71
C GLY A 187 11.48 -18.01 4.07
N TYR A 188 10.67 -18.41 5.05
CA TYR A 188 10.44 -19.82 5.41
C TYR A 188 9.15 -20.38 4.80
N MET A 189 8.27 -19.54 4.29
CA MET A 189 6.97 -19.89 3.74
C MET A 189 7.09 -20.38 2.30
N PRO A 190 6.54 -21.57 1.96
CA PRO A 190 6.54 -22.06 0.59
C PRO A 190 5.50 -21.35 -0.29
N PRO A 191 5.63 -21.44 -1.63
CA PRO A 191 4.75 -20.72 -2.58
C PRO A 191 3.26 -21.04 -2.44
N GLU A 192 2.89 -22.28 -2.22
CA GLU A 192 1.50 -22.70 -2.05
C GLU A 192 0.86 -22.12 -0.78
N GLN A 193 1.62 -22.01 0.30
CA GLN A 193 1.15 -21.38 1.53
C GLN A 193 1.03 -19.87 1.35
N ALA A 194 1.97 -19.24 0.63
CA ALA A 194 1.87 -17.84 0.23
C ALA A 194 0.64 -17.57 -0.66
N ALA A 195 0.21 -18.57 -1.44
CA ALA A 195 -1.02 -18.55 -2.23
C ALA A 195 -2.30 -18.87 -1.42
N GLY A 196 -2.20 -19.02 -0.08
CA GLY A 196 -3.33 -19.33 0.79
C GLY A 196 -3.84 -20.76 0.71
N LYS A 197 -3.05 -21.68 0.14
CA LYS A 197 -3.37 -23.11 -0.02
C LYS A 197 -2.30 -23.99 0.63
N PRO A 198 -2.07 -23.90 1.94
CA PRO A 198 -1.09 -24.76 2.61
C PRO A 198 -1.48 -26.23 2.52
N VAL A 199 -0.48 -27.08 2.37
CA VAL A 199 -0.58 -28.55 2.39
C VAL A 199 0.42 -29.08 3.42
N TYR A 200 0.37 -30.37 3.76
CA TYR A 200 1.31 -30.97 4.72
C TYR A 200 2.78 -30.80 4.29
N ALA A 201 3.04 -30.88 2.99
CA ALA A 201 4.36 -30.63 2.42
C ALA A 201 4.86 -29.16 2.59
N SER A 202 3.99 -28.23 3.02
CA SER A 202 4.37 -26.86 3.34
C SER A 202 5.21 -26.79 4.63
N ASP A 203 4.86 -27.58 5.64
CA ASP A 203 5.62 -27.67 6.88
C ASP A 203 6.98 -28.35 6.64
N ILE A 204 7.03 -29.35 5.74
CA ILE A 204 8.27 -30.02 5.33
C ILE A 204 9.24 -29.03 4.67
N TYR A 205 8.76 -28.19 3.80
CA TYR A 205 9.55 -27.12 3.16
C TYR A 205 10.14 -26.18 4.21
N SER A 206 9.32 -25.68 5.12
CA SER A 206 9.74 -24.74 6.17
C SER A 206 10.74 -25.39 7.13
N LEU A 207 10.59 -26.69 7.43
CA LEU A 207 11.54 -27.44 8.23
C LEU A 207 12.88 -27.65 7.49
N GLY A 208 12.85 -27.95 6.19
CA GLY A 208 14.03 -28.06 5.33
C GLY A 208 14.85 -26.74 5.31
N LEU A 209 14.17 -25.62 5.11
CA LEU A 209 14.80 -24.30 5.18
C LEU A 209 15.37 -23.96 6.56
N THR A 210 14.68 -24.39 7.62
CA THR A 210 15.16 -24.27 9.00
C THR A 210 16.48 -25.05 9.18
N ALA A 211 16.56 -26.27 8.69
CA ALA A 211 17.75 -27.12 8.75
C ALA A 211 18.91 -26.49 7.95
N ILE A 212 18.67 -26.03 6.72
CA ILE A 212 19.68 -25.36 5.89
C ILE A 212 20.21 -24.08 6.58
N TYR A 213 19.34 -23.30 7.20
CA TYR A 213 19.75 -22.11 7.96
C TYR A 213 20.66 -22.47 9.14
N LEU A 214 20.35 -23.53 9.87
CA LEU A 214 21.17 -23.98 11.00
C LEU A 214 22.55 -24.49 10.59
N LEU A 215 22.65 -25.11 9.41
CA LEU A 215 23.90 -25.62 8.85
C LEU A 215 24.78 -24.52 8.25
N THR A 216 24.18 -23.51 7.62
CA THR A 216 24.88 -22.50 6.82
C THR A 216 25.00 -21.13 7.47
N GLY A 217 24.13 -20.83 8.42
CA GLY A 217 23.94 -19.48 8.98
C GLY A 217 23.34 -18.47 8.00
N LYS A 218 23.13 -18.83 6.73
CA LYS A 218 22.54 -17.96 5.70
C LYS A 218 21.03 -18.04 5.78
N ARG A 219 20.34 -16.90 5.81
CA ARG A 219 18.88 -16.86 5.82
C ARG A 219 18.33 -17.33 4.48
N PRO A 220 17.14 -17.95 4.43
CA PRO A 220 16.54 -18.44 3.19
C PRO A 220 16.47 -17.41 2.06
N GLN A 221 16.30 -16.14 2.40
CA GLN A 221 16.26 -15.01 1.47
C GLN A 221 17.63 -14.57 0.94
N ASP A 222 18.72 -15.09 1.49
CA ASP A 222 20.10 -14.77 1.11
C ASP A 222 20.66 -15.81 0.12
N PHE A 223 19.89 -16.88 -0.19
CA PHE A 223 20.26 -17.88 -1.19
C PHE A 223 19.81 -17.47 -2.59
N HIS A 224 20.60 -17.88 -3.59
CA HIS A 224 20.24 -17.73 -4.99
C HIS A 224 19.13 -18.74 -5.36
N ILE A 225 18.13 -18.26 -6.10
CA ILE A 225 17.11 -19.12 -6.69
C ILE A 225 17.50 -19.35 -8.16
N ASN A 226 17.52 -20.58 -8.60
CA ASN A 226 17.73 -20.91 -10.01
C ASN A 226 16.60 -20.30 -10.85
N PRO A 227 16.89 -19.40 -11.79
CA PRO A 227 15.85 -18.69 -12.54
C PRO A 227 15.05 -19.62 -13.48
N GLN A 228 15.59 -20.76 -13.86
CA GLN A 228 14.94 -21.69 -14.78
C GLN A 228 14.05 -22.71 -14.07
N THR A 229 14.44 -23.16 -12.86
CA THR A 229 13.72 -24.19 -12.11
C THR A 229 12.94 -23.63 -10.94
N GLY A 230 13.21 -22.39 -10.51
CA GLY A 230 12.63 -21.78 -9.30
C GLY A 230 13.16 -22.38 -7.99
N GLU A 231 14.21 -23.21 -8.06
CA GLU A 231 14.79 -23.91 -6.92
C GLU A 231 15.85 -23.09 -6.22
N MET A 232 15.93 -23.19 -4.91
CA MET A 232 16.93 -22.55 -4.08
C MET A 232 18.27 -23.27 -4.22
N MET A 233 19.31 -22.53 -4.54
CA MET A 233 20.69 -23.03 -4.61
C MET A 233 21.43 -22.70 -3.32
N TRP A 234 21.75 -23.72 -2.55
CA TRP A 234 22.49 -23.58 -1.29
C TRP A 234 23.80 -24.38 -1.35
N ASP A 235 24.84 -23.91 -1.85
CA ASP A 235 26.20 -24.45 -2.07
C ASP A 235 26.58 -25.65 -1.16
N ALA A 236 25.77 -26.70 -1.18
CA ALA A 236 25.91 -27.88 -0.30
C ALA A 236 27.23 -28.62 -0.50
N ASP A 237 27.66 -28.75 -1.77
CA ASP A 237 28.90 -29.42 -2.16
C ASP A 237 30.15 -28.67 -1.66
N ALA A 238 30.10 -27.34 -1.61
CA ALA A 238 31.18 -26.49 -1.13
C ALA A 238 31.37 -26.57 0.40
N LEU A 239 30.36 -27.02 1.13
CA LEU A 239 30.35 -27.08 2.60
C LEU A 239 30.69 -28.48 3.15
N GLY A 240 30.79 -29.51 2.28
CA GLY A 240 31.26 -30.85 2.65
C GLY A 240 30.30 -31.66 3.49
N PHE A 241 28.96 -31.41 3.36
CA PHE A 241 27.94 -32.21 4.02
C PHE A 241 27.76 -33.60 3.39
N SER A 242 27.24 -34.55 4.15
CA SER A 242 26.98 -35.88 3.63
C SER A 242 25.96 -35.86 2.48
N PRO A 243 26.22 -36.65 1.37
CA PRO A 243 25.32 -36.66 0.21
C PRO A 243 23.88 -37.01 0.56
N ASN A 244 23.65 -37.89 1.53
CA ASN A 244 22.33 -38.27 1.98
C ASN A 244 21.57 -37.08 2.59
N LEU A 245 22.21 -36.28 3.46
CA LEU A 245 21.53 -35.11 4.05
C LEU A 245 21.22 -34.06 2.99
N VAL A 246 22.16 -33.82 2.07
CA VAL A 246 21.96 -32.88 0.96
C VAL A 246 20.77 -33.30 0.11
N GLU A 247 20.69 -34.57 -0.31
CA GLU A 247 19.55 -35.08 -1.09
C GLU A 247 18.21 -34.92 -0.37
N VAL A 248 18.19 -35.21 0.95
CA VAL A 248 16.99 -35.07 1.78
C VAL A 248 16.55 -33.60 1.87
N LEU A 249 17.48 -32.67 2.09
CA LEU A 249 17.16 -31.25 2.21
C LEU A 249 16.78 -30.65 0.86
N ASP A 250 17.49 -30.99 -0.21
CA ASP A 250 17.16 -30.55 -1.57
C ASP A 250 15.74 -30.95 -1.97
N LYS A 251 15.36 -32.20 -1.67
CA LYS A 251 14.02 -32.67 -1.96
C LYS A 251 12.97 -31.98 -1.07
N ALA A 252 13.27 -31.70 0.19
CA ALA A 252 12.35 -31.03 1.10
C ALA A 252 12.04 -29.59 0.67
N VAL A 253 13.02 -28.88 0.08
CA VAL A 253 12.88 -27.48 -0.32
C VAL A 253 12.54 -27.26 -1.80
N ARG A 254 12.09 -28.31 -2.51
CA ARG A 254 11.60 -28.18 -3.90
C ARG A 254 10.50 -27.14 -4.01
N CYS A 255 10.49 -26.38 -5.09
CA CYS A 255 9.53 -25.29 -5.29
C CYS A 255 8.07 -25.81 -5.33
N HIS A 256 7.84 -26.90 -6.08
CA HIS A 256 6.51 -27.53 -6.17
C HIS A 256 6.27 -28.52 -5.04
N SER A 257 5.12 -28.41 -4.36
CA SER A 257 4.78 -29.31 -3.24
C SER A 257 4.69 -30.79 -3.64
N SER A 258 4.33 -31.10 -4.92
CA SER A 258 4.32 -32.46 -5.48
C SER A 258 5.68 -33.12 -5.56
N ASP A 259 6.76 -32.34 -5.64
CA ASP A 259 8.12 -32.84 -5.86
C ASP A 259 8.88 -33.03 -4.54
N ARG A 260 8.24 -32.65 -3.42
CA ARG A 260 8.72 -32.85 -2.05
C ARG A 260 8.34 -34.22 -1.51
N TYR A 261 8.63 -34.44 -0.25
CA TYR A 261 8.08 -35.59 0.47
C TYR A 261 6.58 -35.42 0.67
N PRO A 262 5.76 -36.48 0.44
CA PRO A 262 4.31 -36.38 0.60
C PRO A 262 3.88 -36.19 2.05
N ASP A 263 4.67 -36.70 3.01
CA ASP A 263 4.43 -36.60 4.45
C ASP A 263 5.76 -36.60 5.22
N ALA A 264 5.68 -36.28 6.51
CA ALA A 264 6.84 -36.20 7.40
C ALA A 264 7.52 -37.58 7.60
N LYS A 265 6.76 -38.66 7.55
CA LYS A 265 7.27 -40.02 7.69
C LYS A 265 8.16 -40.46 6.52
N ALA A 266 7.80 -40.03 5.29
CA ALA A 266 8.61 -40.28 4.11
C ALA A 266 9.95 -39.56 4.19
N MET A 267 9.99 -38.30 4.68
CA MET A 267 11.22 -37.56 4.92
C MET A 267 12.08 -38.21 6.02
N LEU A 268 11.46 -38.65 7.11
CA LEU A 268 12.14 -39.33 8.20
C LEU A 268 12.80 -40.66 7.72
N SER A 269 12.09 -41.43 6.90
CA SER A 269 12.62 -42.67 6.32
C SER A 269 13.81 -42.41 5.41
N ALA A 270 13.82 -41.31 4.64
CA ALA A 270 14.93 -40.95 3.78
C ALA A 270 16.15 -40.44 4.56
N LEU A 271 15.94 -39.86 5.76
CA LEU A 271 17.02 -39.39 6.63
C LEU A 271 17.80 -40.53 7.30
N GLN A 272 17.20 -41.72 7.45
CA GLN A 272 17.86 -42.90 8.05
C GLN A 272 18.74 -43.60 7.01
N PRO A 273 20.00 -43.96 7.30
CA PRO A 273 20.87 -44.63 6.33
C PRO A 273 20.27 -46.00 5.95
N HIS A 274 20.10 -46.25 4.66
CA HIS A 274 19.67 -47.52 4.09
C HIS A 274 20.78 -48.55 4.32
N ASN A 275 20.66 -49.36 5.36
CA ASN A 275 21.40 -50.60 5.51
C ASN A 275 20.56 -51.76 4.88
N GLN A 276 20.48 -51.78 3.54
CA GLN A 276 20.06 -52.97 2.81
C GLN A 276 20.83 -53.05 1.49
N ALA A 277 21.60 -54.14 1.38
CA ALA A 277 22.36 -54.52 0.18
C ALA A 277 21.39 -54.68 -1.01
N LEU A 278 21.68 -54.04 -2.11
CA LEU A 278 21.03 -54.28 -3.40
C LEU A 278 21.45 -55.62 -3.98
N PRO A 279 20.54 -56.45 -4.51
CA PRO A 279 20.90 -57.59 -5.35
C PRO A 279 21.38 -57.08 -6.71
N HIS A 280 22.52 -57.67 -7.16
CA HIS A 280 23.09 -57.44 -8.47
C HIS A 280 22.06 -57.59 -9.59
N ALA A 281 21.79 -56.52 -10.33
CA ALA A 281 21.16 -56.61 -11.64
C ALA A 281 22.22 -56.87 -12.69
N GLN A 282 22.11 -58.04 -13.35
CA GLN A 282 22.95 -58.47 -14.46
C GLN A 282 22.90 -57.51 -15.63
N LYS A 283 24.07 -57.14 -16.17
CA LYS A 283 24.20 -56.50 -17.47
C LYS A 283 23.82 -57.48 -18.57
N LEU A 284 22.86 -57.14 -19.42
CA LEU A 284 22.65 -57.71 -20.72
C LEU A 284 23.33 -56.85 -21.80
N PRO A 285 23.91 -57.50 -22.82
CA PRO A 285 24.77 -56.78 -23.80
C PRO A 285 23.93 -56.12 -24.87
N ILE A 286 24.42 -54.95 -25.27
CA ILE A 286 23.91 -54.20 -26.42
C ILE A 286 24.59 -54.74 -27.67
N SER A 287 23.82 -55.31 -28.60
CA SER A 287 24.24 -55.57 -29.97
C SER A 287 23.41 -54.71 -30.93
N ASP A 288 24.17 -53.96 -31.70
CA ASP A 288 23.97 -53.49 -33.07
C ASP A 288 22.53 -53.17 -33.55
N ILE A 289 22.27 -51.89 -33.81
CA ILE A 289 21.34 -51.48 -34.88
C ILE A 289 21.96 -50.34 -35.66
N ASP A 290 21.97 -50.53 -36.95
CA ASP A 290 22.62 -49.78 -38.02
C ASP A 290 22.32 -48.30 -38.17
N THR A 291 23.35 -47.56 -38.49
CA THR A 291 23.33 -46.21 -39.09
C THR A 291 22.61 -46.18 -40.42
N ILE A 292 21.61 -45.38 -40.57
CA ILE A 292 21.10 -44.95 -41.87
C ILE A 292 21.47 -43.49 -42.12
N ASN A 293 22.36 -43.30 -43.09
CA ASN A 293 22.76 -42.03 -43.66
C ASN A 293 21.58 -41.47 -44.51
N PHE A 294 21.19 -40.20 -44.27
CA PHE A 294 20.48 -39.40 -45.25
C PHE A 294 21.34 -38.20 -45.73
N ALA A 295 21.43 -38.15 -47.05
CA ALA A 295 22.27 -37.27 -47.83
C ALA A 295 21.86 -35.79 -47.77
N GLN A 296 22.88 -34.99 -47.92
CA GLN A 296 22.90 -33.53 -48.04
C GLN A 296 22.05 -33.01 -49.21
N THR A 297 21.30 -31.97 -48.96
CA THR A 297 20.84 -31.00 -49.98
C THR A 297 21.25 -29.58 -49.51
N PRO A 298 21.79 -28.73 -50.39
CA PRO A 298 22.39 -27.46 -50.01
C PRO A 298 21.35 -26.39 -49.80
N THR A 299 21.30 -25.75 -48.67
CA THR A 299 20.54 -24.53 -48.39
C THR A 299 21.41 -23.29 -48.60
N LEU A 300 20.87 -22.37 -49.43
CA LEU A 300 21.34 -21.00 -49.60
C LEU A 300 21.24 -20.18 -48.31
N PRO A 301 22.16 -19.23 -48.06
CA PRO A 301 22.16 -18.47 -46.83
C PRO A 301 21.11 -17.35 -46.88
N LEU A 302 20.17 -17.37 -45.96
CA LEU A 302 19.35 -16.21 -45.60
C LEU A 302 20.15 -15.29 -44.64
N PRO A 303 19.96 -13.96 -44.73
CA PRO A 303 20.73 -13.02 -43.89
C PRO A 303 20.34 -13.16 -42.43
N SER A 304 21.35 -13.27 -41.59
CA SER A 304 21.25 -13.31 -40.14
C SER A 304 20.69 -11.99 -39.62
N VAL A 305 19.43 -11.99 -39.23
CA VAL A 305 18.90 -10.99 -38.28
C VAL A 305 19.41 -11.41 -36.92
N SER A 306 20.31 -10.63 -36.39
CA SER A 306 20.78 -10.74 -35.01
C SER A 306 19.60 -10.54 -34.08
N GLN A 307 19.08 -11.65 -33.56
CA GLN A 307 18.24 -11.60 -32.36
C GLN A 307 19.15 -11.24 -31.17
N GLU A 308 19.18 -9.97 -30.82
CA GLU A 308 19.56 -9.57 -29.48
C GLU A 308 18.54 -10.17 -28.51
N LYS A 309 18.92 -11.29 -27.90
CA LYS A 309 18.25 -11.80 -26.72
C LYS A 309 18.37 -10.71 -25.64
N SER A 310 17.25 -10.08 -25.30
CA SER A 310 17.17 -9.23 -24.14
C SER A 310 17.63 -10.03 -22.92
N GLU A 311 18.73 -9.62 -22.31
CA GLU A 311 19.21 -10.18 -21.06
C GLU A 311 18.11 -10.09 -19.97
N PRO A 312 17.97 -11.10 -19.11
CA PRO A 312 16.97 -11.08 -18.03
C PRO A 312 17.25 -9.89 -17.10
N ARG A 313 16.26 -9.03 -16.91
CA ARG A 313 16.32 -7.84 -16.05
C ARG A 313 16.37 -8.27 -14.58
N ILE A 314 17.56 -8.40 -14.04
CA ILE A 314 17.77 -8.62 -12.60
C ILE A 314 17.77 -7.24 -11.92
N PRO A 315 17.00 -7.01 -10.85
CA PRO A 315 17.09 -5.78 -10.07
C PRO A 315 18.52 -5.60 -9.57
N HIS A 316 19.17 -4.51 -10.00
CA HIS A 316 20.60 -4.29 -9.71
C HIS A 316 20.89 -4.02 -8.22
N SER A 317 19.86 -3.85 -7.37
CA SER A 317 20.04 -3.65 -5.93
C SER A 317 18.84 -4.09 -5.09
N ARG A 318 19.10 -4.49 -3.84
CA ARG A 318 18.09 -4.79 -2.80
C ARG A 318 17.12 -3.62 -2.57
N GLN A 319 17.56 -2.39 -2.81
CA GLN A 319 16.77 -1.18 -2.65
C GLN A 319 15.74 -1.05 -3.78
N GLU A 320 16.11 -1.38 -5.01
CA GLU A 320 15.24 -1.37 -6.18
C GLU A 320 14.09 -2.38 -6.05
N TYR A 321 14.40 -3.62 -5.65
CA TYR A 321 13.40 -4.63 -5.34
C TYR A 321 12.41 -4.14 -4.27
N ARG A 322 12.91 -3.48 -3.21
CA ARG A 322 12.05 -2.91 -2.17
C ARG A 322 11.13 -1.81 -2.70
N HIS A 323 11.64 -0.92 -3.56
CA HIS A 323 10.84 0.14 -4.17
C HIS A 323 9.75 -0.46 -5.08
N ARG A 324 10.08 -1.49 -5.86
CA ARG A 324 9.14 -2.24 -6.69
C ARG A 324 8.00 -2.82 -5.85
N GLN A 325 8.30 -3.53 -4.78
CA GLN A 325 7.29 -4.12 -3.88
C GLN A 325 6.39 -3.07 -3.22
N ILE A 326 6.95 -1.93 -2.83
CA ILE A 326 6.16 -0.84 -2.25
C ILE A 326 5.17 -0.30 -3.29
N LEU A 327 5.57 -0.10 -4.54
CA LEU A 327 4.68 0.38 -5.59
C LEU A 327 3.58 -0.64 -5.91
N ILE A 328 3.93 -1.91 -6.07
CA ILE A 328 2.97 -3.01 -6.28
C ILE A 328 1.91 -3.01 -5.16
N ASN A 329 2.35 -2.98 -3.89
CA ASN A 329 1.44 -2.95 -2.75
C ASN A 329 0.56 -1.68 -2.72
N LYS A 330 1.09 -0.53 -3.14
CA LYS A 330 0.29 0.69 -3.25
C LYS A 330 -0.79 0.57 -4.32
N VAL A 331 -0.44 0.11 -5.52
CA VAL A 331 -1.42 -0.09 -6.60
C VAL A 331 -2.48 -1.09 -6.17
N LYS A 332 -2.09 -2.20 -5.54
CA LYS A 332 -2.99 -3.23 -5.01
C LYS A 332 -3.95 -2.68 -3.96
N ASN A 333 -3.43 -1.96 -2.97
CA ASN A 333 -4.25 -1.38 -1.89
C ASN A 333 -5.16 -0.25 -2.39
N TYR A 334 -4.67 0.59 -3.34
CA TYR A 334 -5.47 1.69 -3.89
C TYR A 334 -6.58 1.18 -4.80
N TRP A 335 -6.24 0.37 -5.81
CA TRP A 335 -7.14 0.09 -6.92
C TRP A 335 -7.84 -1.25 -6.78
N ILE A 336 -7.14 -2.29 -6.33
CA ILE A 336 -7.75 -3.61 -6.22
C ILE A 336 -8.59 -3.67 -4.95
N LYS A 337 -7.99 -3.51 -3.76
CA LYS A 337 -8.72 -3.56 -2.49
C LYS A 337 -9.65 -2.36 -2.29
N GLY A 338 -9.17 -1.15 -2.64
CA GLY A 338 -9.91 0.09 -2.39
C GLY A 338 -11.02 0.37 -3.40
N VAL A 339 -10.90 -0.02 -4.65
CA VAL A 339 -11.88 0.27 -5.71
C VAL A 339 -12.56 -1.00 -6.21
N LEU A 340 -11.81 -1.98 -6.69
CA LEU A 340 -12.38 -3.16 -7.36
C LEU A 340 -13.20 -4.02 -6.37
N GLU A 341 -12.62 -4.41 -5.24
CA GLU A 341 -13.25 -5.29 -4.26
C GLU A 341 -14.38 -4.61 -3.47
N THR A 342 -14.32 -3.28 -3.30
CA THR A 342 -15.36 -2.51 -2.60
C THR A 342 -16.41 -1.90 -3.54
N SER A 343 -16.24 -2.07 -4.86
CA SER A 343 -17.20 -1.56 -5.85
C SER A 343 -18.57 -2.22 -5.71
N LEU A 344 -19.61 -1.53 -6.19
CA LEU A 344 -20.98 -2.08 -6.25
C LEU A 344 -21.03 -3.39 -7.05
N HIS A 345 -20.08 -3.62 -7.96
CA HIS A 345 -19.94 -4.85 -8.72
C HIS A 345 -19.31 -6.02 -7.94
N GLY A 346 -18.55 -5.75 -6.88
CA GLY A 346 -17.95 -6.81 -6.05
C GLY A 346 -18.97 -7.72 -5.36
N LYS A 347 -20.23 -7.29 -5.30
CA LYS A 347 -21.33 -8.06 -4.69
C LYS A 347 -22.11 -8.95 -5.66
N ALA A 348 -21.99 -8.73 -6.97
CA ALA A 348 -22.58 -9.60 -7.98
C ALA A 348 -21.77 -9.45 -9.28
N LEU A 349 -20.90 -10.41 -9.56
CA LEU A 349 -20.19 -10.50 -10.82
C LEU A 349 -21.19 -10.76 -11.96
N ILE A 350 -21.49 -9.71 -12.74
CA ILE A 350 -22.19 -9.84 -14.00
C ILE A 350 -21.14 -10.04 -15.08
N GLU A 351 -21.19 -11.17 -15.79
CA GLU A 351 -20.30 -11.41 -16.91
C GLU A 351 -20.58 -10.42 -18.04
N LEU A 352 -19.57 -9.64 -18.40
CA LEU A 352 -19.65 -8.66 -19.48
C LEU A 352 -19.32 -9.31 -20.82
N GLY A 353 -20.16 -9.08 -21.84
CA GLY A 353 -19.85 -9.44 -23.21
C GLY A 353 -18.74 -8.57 -23.78
N LEU A 354 -17.79 -9.17 -24.52
CA LEU A 354 -16.69 -8.47 -25.18
C LEU A 354 -16.80 -8.62 -26.69
N GLU A 355 -16.48 -7.55 -27.43
CA GLU A 355 -16.40 -7.51 -28.88
C GLU A 355 -15.02 -6.98 -29.30
N LYS A 356 -14.38 -7.66 -30.24
CA LYS A 356 -13.09 -7.23 -30.79
C LYS A 356 -13.33 -6.11 -31.81
N ARG A 357 -12.67 -4.96 -31.63
CA ARG A 357 -12.85 -3.72 -32.43
C ARG A 357 -11.52 -3.25 -33.02
N LEU A 358 -11.00 -4.06 -33.98
CA LEU A 358 -9.76 -3.71 -34.66
C LEU A 358 -9.91 -2.49 -35.60
N ASP A 359 -11.16 -2.13 -35.96
CA ASP A 359 -11.51 -0.91 -36.70
C ASP A 359 -11.32 0.39 -35.89
N ALA A 360 -11.19 0.31 -34.59
CA ALA A 360 -11.03 1.47 -33.71
C ALA A 360 -9.58 1.92 -33.53
N ILE A 361 -8.59 1.22 -34.10
CA ILE A 361 -7.15 1.52 -33.87
C ILE A 361 -6.40 1.62 -35.21
N ASP A 362 -5.33 2.43 -35.24
CA ASP A 362 -4.33 2.41 -36.30
C ASP A 362 -3.25 1.37 -35.95
N ARG A 363 -2.98 0.46 -36.89
CA ARG A 363 -1.96 -0.58 -36.71
C ARG A 363 -0.55 0.00 -36.88
N PRO A 364 0.40 -0.33 -36.01
CA PRO A 364 1.75 0.27 -36.04
C PRO A 364 2.59 -0.11 -37.27
N TRP A 365 2.23 -1.22 -37.98
CA TRP A 365 3.03 -1.78 -39.06
C TRP A 365 2.17 -1.95 -40.31
N GLY A 366 2.55 -1.26 -41.37
CA GLY A 366 1.89 -1.28 -42.68
C GLY A 366 2.09 -2.59 -43.46
N ILE A 367 1.89 -3.76 -42.86
CA ILE A 367 1.77 -5.02 -43.58
C ILE A 367 0.30 -5.29 -43.79
N VAL A 368 -0.17 -4.94 -44.99
CA VAL A 368 -1.47 -5.30 -45.51
C VAL A 368 -1.52 -6.81 -45.74
N TRP A 369 -2.06 -7.55 -44.77
CA TRP A 369 -2.72 -8.79 -45.03
C TRP A 369 -4.21 -8.46 -45.09
N GLU A 370 -4.67 -8.23 -46.30
CA GLU A 370 -6.09 -8.15 -46.63
C GLU A 370 -6.75 -9.51 -46.40
N THR A 371 -7.37 -9.66 -45.25
CA THR A 371 -8.55 -10.47 -45.09
C THR A 371 -9.67 -9.52 -44.66
N ALA A 372 -10.39 -9.05 -45.66
CA ALA A 372 -11.51 -8.10 -45.57
C ALA A 372 -12.78 -8.71 -44.96
N GLU A 373 -12.70 -9.71 -44.11
CA GLU A 373 -13.87 -10.37 -43.53
C GLU A 373 -13.81 -10.31 -42.00
N GLN A 374 -14.67 -9.46 -41.48
CA GLN A 374 -15.08 -9.25 -40.09
C GLN A 374 -14.15 -8.39 -39.20
N PRO A 375 -14.21 -7.06 -39.32
CA PRO A 375 -13.57 -6.12 -38.36
C PRO A 375 -14.22 -6.15 -36.96
N ARG A 376 -15.40 -6.76 -36.82
CA ARG A 376 -16.17 -6.87 -35.57
C ARG A 376 -16.48 -8.32 -35.27
N GLN A 377 -15.89 -8.86 -34.20
CA GLN A 377 -16.12 -10.24 -33.78
C GLN A 377 -16.54 -10.28 -32.32
N THR A 378 -17.75 -10.76 -32.05
CA THR A 378 -18.20 -11.07 -30.69
C THR A 378 -17.39 -12.24 -30.14
N LEU A 379 -16.77 -12.05 -28.98
CA LEU A 379 -15.98 -13.07 -28.35
C LEU A 379 -16.87 -14.07 -27.58
N SER A 380 -16.35 -15.28 -27.36
CA SER A 380 -17.09 -16.32 -26.63
C SER A 380 -17.42 -15.87 -25.21
N LYS A 381 -18.58 -16.30 -24.69
CA LYS A 381 -18.94 -16.14 -23.27
C LYS A 381 -17.76 -16.62 -22.42
N ASN A 382 -17.38 -15.87 -21.37
CA ASN A 382 -16.25 -16.13 -20.46
C ASN A 382 -14.84 -15.75 -20.99
N THR A 383 -14.72 -15.02 -22.09
CA THR A 383 -13.41 -14.50 -22.52
C THR A 383 -12.97 -13.34 -21.61
N ARG A 384 -11.93 -13.55 -20.82
CA ARG A 384 -11.34 -12.50 -19.97
C ARG A 384 -10.34 -11.65 -20.75
N VAL A 385 -10.28 -10.34 -20.46
CA VAL A 385 -9.37 -9.40 -21.14
C VAL A 385 -7.90 -9.82 -20.99
N ILE A 386 -7.50 -10.43 -19.86
CA ILE A 386 -6.15 -10.95 -19.68
C ILE A 386 -5.75 -11.98 -20.74
N ASN A 387 -6.70 -12.83 -21.18
CA ASN A 387 -6.41 -13.85 -22.21
C ASN A 387 -6.12 -13.20 -23.57
N LEU A 388 -6.85 -12.13 -23.90
CA LEU A 388 -6.61 -11.36 -25.12
C LEU A 388 -5.29 -10.60 -25.05
N PHE A 389 -5.01 -9.98 -23.92
CA PHE A 389 -3.79 -9.23 -23.67
C PHE A 389 -2.55 -10.13 -23.76
N ASN A 390 -2.63 -11.35 -23.23
CA ASN A 390 -1.51 -12.32 -23.28
C ASN A 390 -1.30 -12.95 -24.67
N GLN A 391 -2.28 -12.86 -25.58
CA GLN A 391 -2.12 -13.32 -26.97
C GLN A 391 -1.39 -12.29 -27.85
N MET A 392 -1.22 -11.05 -27.38
CA MET A 392 -0.44 -10.02 -28.08
C MET A 392 1.05 -10.30 -27.86
N GLY A 393 1.90 -9.92 -28.81
CA GLY A 393 3.36 -10.06 -28.71
C GLY A 393 3.98 -9.14 -27.66
N GLU A 394 5.29 -8.91 -27.72
CA GLU A 394 6.01 -7.94 -26.87
C GLU A 394 5.52 -6.51 -27.12
N GLY A 395 5.60 -5.65 -26.08
CA GLY A 395 5.13 -4.27 -26.16
C GLY A 395 3.60 -4.16 -26.33
N ARG A 396 2.85 -4.99 -25.58
CA ARG A 396 1.38 -5.13 -25.67
C ARG A 396 0.64 -3.82 -25.50
N THR A 397 -0.23 -3.49 -26.48
CA THR A 397 -1.03 -2.27 -26.45
C THR A 397 -2.50 -2.58 -26.73
N LEU A 398 -3.39 -2.20 -25.80
CA LEU A 398 -4.81 -2.53 -25.83
C LEU A 398 -5.69 -1.30 -25.58
N LEU A 399 -6.71 -1.10 -26.43
CA LEU A 399 -7.77 -0.10 -26.22
C LEU A 399 -9.04 -0.79 -25.69
N ILE A 400 -9.59 -0.32 -24.59
CA ILE A 400 -10.86 -0.77 -24.00
C ILE A 400 -11.92 0.31 -24.22
N LEU A 401 -12.93 0.00 -25.01
CA LEU A 401 -14.04 0.89 -25.32
C LEU A 401 -15.32 0.43 -24.61
N GLY A 402 -16.24 1.34 -24.37
CA GLY A 402 -17.58 1.03 -23.84
C GLY A 402 -18.39 2.26 -23.51
N ASP A 403 -19.70 2.08 -23.32
CA ASP A 403 -20.62 3.14 -22.92
C ASP A 403 -20.36 3.65 -21.47
N PRO A 404 -20.92 4.82 -21.08
CA PRO A 404 -20.86 5.28 -19.70
C PRO A 404 -21.45 4.25 -18.72
N GLY A 405 -20.69 3.86 -17.71
CA GLY A 405 -21.10 2.85 -16.73
C GLY A 405 -21.06 1.40 -17.21
N ALA A 406 -20.49 1.11 -18.39
CA ALA A 406 -20.33 -0.25 -18.95
C ALA A 406 -19.33 -1.12 -18.17
N GLY A 407 -18.55 -0.57 -17.25
CA GLY A 407 -17.56 -1.33 -16.48
C GLY A 407 -16.12 -1.24 -16.99
N LYS A 408 -15.77 -0.25 -17.82
CA LYS A 408 -14.39 -0.06 -18.36
C LYS A 408 -13.32 -0.07 -17.27
N THR A 409 -13.49 0.78 -16.27
CA THR A 409 -12.56 0.86 -15.13
C THR A 409 -12.51 -0.46 -14.35
N THR A 410 -13.64 -1.13 -14.16
CA THR A 410 -13.71 -2.45 -13.52
C THR A 410 -12.90 -3.48 -14.31
N THR A 411 -13.10 -3.56 -15.61
CA THR A 411 -12.36 -4.46 -16.52
C THR A 411 -10.86 -4.14 -16.52
N LEU A 412 -10.49 -2.86 -16.54
CA LEU A 412 -9.08 -2.41 -16.41
C LEU A 412 -8.47 -2.85 -15.07
N LEU A 413 -9.23 -2.73 -13.99
CA LEU A 413 -8.75 -3.11 -12.65
C LEU A 413 -8.70 -4.64 -12.46
N GLU A 414 -9.58 -5.40 -13.11
CA GLU A 414 -9.48 -6.86 -13.18
C GLU A 414 -8.20 -7.28 -13.91
N LEU A 415 -7.92 -6.64 -15.04
CA LEU A 415 -6.66 -6.85 -15.75
C LEU A 415 -5.46 -6.46 -14.88
N ALA A 416 -5.53 -5.30 -14.19
CA ALA A 416 -4.50 -4.86 -13.24
C ALA A 416 -4.26 -5.89 -12.14
N ARG A 417 -5.31 -6.45 -11.54
CA ARG A 417 -5.22 -7.49 -10.51
C ARG A 417 -4.47 -8.71 -11.02
N ASP A 418 -4.84 -9.19 -12.20
CA ASP A 418 -4.24 -10.39 -12.78
C ASP A 418 -2.75 -10.15 -13.14
N LEU A 419 -2.41 -8.98 -13.70
CA LEU A 419 -1.04 -8.59 -14.03
C LEU A 419 -0.18 -8.32 -12.77
N ILE A 420 -0.75 -7.70 -11.73
CA ILE A 420 -0.07 -7.52 -10.44
C ILE A 420 0.26 -8.87 -9.82
N ASN A 421 -0.67 -9.83 -9.86
CA ASN A 421 -0.42 -11.19 -9.37
C ASN A 421 0.72 -11.89 -10.13
N LEU A 422 0.91 -11.59 -11.42
CA LEU A 422 2.05 -12.07 -12.20
C LEU A 422 3.35 -11.33 -11.79
N ALA A 423 3.29 -10.01 -11.65
CA ALA A 423 4.45 -9.19 -11.25
C ALA A 423 4.93 -9.43 -9.81
N GLU A 424 4.04 -9.93 -8.92
CA GLU A 424 4.41 -10.39 -7.57
C GLU A 424 5.18 -11.72 -7.61
N LYS A 425 4.93 -12.57 -8.61
CA LYS A 425 5.57 -13.88 -8.78
C LYS A 425 6.86 -13.81 -9.58
N ASP A 426 6.92 -12.93 -10.57
CA ASP A 426 8.04 -12.77 -11.48
C ASP A 426 8.53 -11.32 -11.50
N VAL A 427 9.77 -11.12 -11.06
CA VAL A 427 10.42 -9.81 -10.99
C VAL A 427 10.66 -9.19 -12.37
N ASN A 428 10.74 -10.02 -13.42
CA ASN A 428 10.94 -9.56 -14.80
C ASN A 428 9.65 -8.97 -15.41
N GLN A 429 8.48 -9.27 -14.86
CA GLN A 429 7.22 -8.67 -15.32
C GLN A 429 7.18 -7.18 -15.00
N PRO A 430 6.68 -6.33 -15.89
CA PRO A 430 6.55 -4.89 -15.60
C PRO A 430 5.58 -4.64 -14.45
N ILE A 431 5.77 -3.53 -13.74
CA ILE A 431 4.87 -3.12 -12.66
C ILE A 431 3.64 -2.46 -13.28
N SER A 432 2.48 -3.08 -13.10
CA SER A 432 1.20 -2.50 -13.57
C SER A 432 0.80 -1.31 -12.70
N VAL A 433 0.65 -0.13 -13.29
CA VAL A 433 0.30 1.11 -12.58
C VAL A 433 -0.88 1.79 -13.26
N VAL A 434 -1.89 2.15 -12.46
CA VAL A 434 -3.12 2.79 -12.96
C VAL A 434 -3.02 4.31 -12.86
N PHE A 435 -3.21 4.98 -13.99
CA PHE A 435 -3.24 6.43 -14.11
C PHE A 435 -4.59 6.89 -14.66
N ASN A 436 -5.05 8.08 -14.25
CA ASN A 436 -6.23 8.69 -14.83
C ASN A 436 -5.82 9.84 -15.75
N LEU A 437 -6.18 9.76 -17.01
CA LEU A 437 -5.81 10.72 -18.05
C LEU A 437 -6.45 12.09 -17.84
N SER A 438 -7.51 12.23 -17.04
CA SER A 438 -8.08 13.53 -16.70
C SER A 438 -7.08 14.47 -16.04
N ALA A 439 -6.05 13.93 -15.38
CA ALA A 439 -4.96 14.69 -14.75
C ALA A 439 -3.94 15.24 -15.76
N TRP A 440 -3.98 14.82 -17.02
CA TRP A 440 -3.18 15.39 -18.10
C TRP A 440 -3.82 16.69 -18.61
N THR A 441 -3.43 17.81 -18.01
CA THR A 441 -4.10 19.12 -18.24
C THR A 441 -3.33 20.06 -19.15
N ASN A 442 -2.11 19.75 -19.53
CA ASN A 442 -1.24 20.58 -20.37
C ASN A 442 -0.88 19.86 -21.67
N ALA A 443 -1.43 20.30 -22.81
CA ALA A 443 -1.16 19.71 -24.12
C ALA A 443 0.32 19.74 -24.55
N LYS A 444 1.16 20.57 -23.95
CA LYS A 444 2.61 20.65 -24.24
C LYS A 444 3.44 19.74 -23.33
N GLU A 445 2.83 19.11 -22.32
CA GLU A 445 3.53 18.21 -21.40
C GLU A 445 3.68 16.82 -22.03
N LYS A 446 4.90 16.30 -22.10
CA LYS A 446 5.15 14.94 -22.56
C LYS A 446 4.52 13.93 -21.61
N ILE A 447 4.06 12.82 -22.14
CA ILE A 447 3.46 11.72 -21.33
C ILE A 447 4.48 11.22 -20.28
N ALA A 448 5.76 11.09 -20.61
CA ALA A 448 6.79 10.68 -19.66
C ALA A 448 6.88 11.63 -18.45
N ASP A 449 6.89 12.95 -18.67
CA ASP A 449 6.96 13.95 -17.59
C ASP A 449 5.70 13.95 -16.74
N TRP A 450 4.53 13.79 -17.37
CA TRP A 450 3.25 13.63 -16.69
C TRP A 450 3.22 12.38 -15.82
N LEU A 451 3.68 11.21 -16.33
CA LEU A 451 3.76 9.97 -15.57
C LEU A 451 4.67 10.11 -14.33
N ILE A 452 5.84 10.77 -14.47
CA ILE A 452 6.74 11.05 -13.33
C ILE A 452 6.02 11.90 -12.29
N ARG A 453 5.27 12.92 -12.72
CA ARG A 453 4.48 13.77 -11.84
C ARG A 453 3.37 13.00 -11.14
N GLU A 454 2.63 12.14 -11.85
CA GLU A 454 1.56 11.31 -11.27
C GLU A 454 2.11 10.23 -10.33
N LEU A 455 3.23 9.60 -10.66
CA LEU A 455 3.95 8.69 -9.76
C LEU A 455 4.32 9.39 -8.45
N ASN A 456 4.78 10.64 -8.55
CA ASN A 456 5.13 11.41 -7.37
C ASN A 456 3.90 11.86 -6.57
N THR A 457 2.86 12.40 -7.23
CA THR A 457 1.69 12.97 -6.56
C THR A 457 0.76 11.91 -6.01
N LYS A 458 0.53 10.80 -6.72
CA LYS A 458 -0.45 9.77 -6.38
C LYS A 458 0.18 8.61 -5.60
N TYR A 459 1.33 8.14 -6.06
CA TYR A 459 2.01 6.99 -5.46
C TYR A 459 3.20 7.38 -4.58
N GLN A 460 3.49 8.68 -4.43
CA GLN A 460 4.58 9.19 -3.61
C GLN A 460 5.93 8.55 -3.96
N VAL A 461 6.14 8.30 -5.25
CA VAL A 461 7.41 7.84 -5.80
C VAL A 461 8.28 9.04 -6.10
N SER A 462 9.53 9.03 -5.69
CA SER A 462 10.43 10.14 -6.01
C SER A 462 10.61 10.29 -7.52
N LYS A 463 10.79 11.53 -7.98
CA LYS A 463 10.98 11.81 -9.40
C LYS A 463 12.16 11.04 -10.01
N GLU A 464 13.22 10.83 -9.24
CA GLU A 464 14.41 10.09 -9.64
C GLU A 464 14.08 8.61 -9.93
N ILE A 465 13.38 7.94 -9.00
CA ILE A 465 12.94 6.55 -9.17
C ILE A 465 11.94 6.43 -10.32
N GLY A 466 10.97 7.35 -10.40
CA GLY A 466 9.97 7.37 -11.46
C GLY A 466 10.59 7.53 -12.84
N ASN A 467 11.59 8.42 -12.98
CA ASN A 467 12.33 8.62 -14.22
C ASN A 467 13.11 7.36 -14.65
N ASN A 468 13.76 6.69 -13.70
CA ASN A 468 14.47 5.44 -13.98
C ASN A 468 13.51 4.35 -14.47
N TRP A 469 12.38 4.15 -13.80
CA TRP A 469 11.40 3.14 -14.20
C TRP A 469 10.80 3.39 -15.59
N ILE A 470 10.56 4.65 -15.96
CA ILE A 470 10.05 5.00 -17.30
C ILE A 470 11.14 4.78 -18.35
N ARG A 471 12.36 5.27 -18.11
CA ARG A 471 13.48 5.12 -19.03
C ARG A 471 13.84 3.64 -19.28
N GLU A 472 13.79 2.82 -18.23
CA GLU A 472 14.10 1.39 -18.30
C GLU A 472 12.86 0.54 -18.65
N GLN A 473 11.73 1.18 -18.96
CA GLN A 473 10.48 0.55 -19.39
C GLN A 473 9.99 -0.56 -18.42
N GLN A 474 10.15 -0.31 -17.10
CA GLN A 474 9.77 -1.26 -16.05
C GLN A 474 8.29 -1.18 -15.66
N LEU A 475 7.52 -0.26 -16.25
CA LEU A 475 6.11 -0.03 -15.95
C LEU A 475 5.22 -0.55 -17.07
N LEU A 476 4.07 -1.12 -16.70
CA LEU A 476 2.91 -1.34 -17.56
C LEU A 476 1.88 -0.27 -17.23
N LEU A 477 1.51 0.52 -18.23
CA LEU A 477 0.66 1.69 -18.06
C LEU A 477 -0.82 1.35 -18.29
N LEU A 478 -1.62 1.48 -17.24
CA LEU A 478 -3.07 1.32 -17.29
C LEU A 478 -3.72 2.70 -17.22
N LEU A 479 -4.05 3.26 -18.38
CA LEU A 479 -4.51 4.64 -18.57
C LEU A 479 -6.04 4.68 -18.66
N ASP A 480 -6.70 5.07 -17.57
CA ASP A 480 -8.15 5.17 -17.49
C ASP A 480 -8.63 6.58 -17.88
N GLY A 481 -9.76 6.66 -18.54
CA GLY A 481 -10.51 7.89 -18.74
C GLY A 481 -9.96 8.84 -19.81
N LEU A 482 -9.63 8.38 -21.01
CA LEU A 482 -9.31 9.25 -22.16
C LEU A 482 -10.47 10.19 -22.49
N ASP A 483 -11.71 9.74 -22.35
CA ASP A 483 -12.94 10.54 -22.50
C ASP A 483 -13.06 11.64 -21.42
N GLU A 484 -12.37 11.52 -20.31
CA GLU A 484 -12.36 12.54 -19.23
C GLU A 484 -11.38 13.71 -19.52
N VAL A 485 -10.50 13.56 -20.50
CA VAL A 485 -9.68 14.67 -21.01
C VAL A 485 -10.60 15.64 -21.74
N SER A 486 -10.44 16.95 -21.51
CA SER A 486 -11.27 17.96 -22.18
C SER A 486 -11.23 17.81 -23.71
N ALA A 487 -12.36 17.97 -24.39
CA ALA A 487 -12.50 17.72 -25.83
C ALA A 487 -11.41 18.41 -26.67
N GLU A 488 -11.06 19.67 -26.33
CA GLU A 488 -10.02 20.45 -27.00
C GLU A 488 -8.61 19.85 -26.92
N ARG A 489 -8.33 19.04 -25.90
CA ARG A 489 -7.01 18.47 -25.63
C ARG A 489 -6.95 16.96 -25.92
N ARG A 490 -8.08 16.31 -26.15
CA ARG A 490 -8.17 14.86 -26.30
C ARG A 490 -7.37 14.34 -27.49
N GLU A 491 -7.41 15.03 -28.64
CA GLU A 491 -6.60 14.68 -29.81
C GLU A 491 -5.11 14.79 -29.53
N HIS A 492 -4.66 15.88 -28.86
CA HIS A 492 -3.27 16.02 -28.46
C HIS A 492 -2.84 14.93 -27.46
N CYS A 493 -3.75 14.47 -26.59
CA CYS A 493 -3.48 13.36 -25.68
C CYS A 493 -3.21 12.06 -26.43
N VAL A 494 -4.04 11.76 -27.45
CA VAL A 494 -3.85 10.57 -28.32
C VAL A 494 -2.51 10.65 -29.05
N GLU A 495 -2.18 11.83 -29.61
CA GLU A 495 -0.93 12.05 -30.30
C GLU A 495 0.28 11.90 -29.36
N ALA A 496 0.20 12.45 -28.13
CA ALA A 496 1.23 12.31 -27.10
C ALA A 496 1.41 10.85 -26.64
N ILE A 497 0.33 10.07 -26.52
CA ILE A 497 0.40 8.63 -26.21
C ILE A 497 1.05 7.87 -27.36
N ASN A 498 0.69 8.15 -28.61
CA ASN A 498 1.29 7.54 -29.79
C ASN A 498 2.80 7.85 -29.87
N GLN A 499 3.20 9.10 -29.62
CA GLN A 499 4.60 9.50 -29.56
C GLN A 499 5.34 8.77 -28.43
N PHE A 500 4.75 8.67 -27.25
CA PHE A 500 5.33 7.93 -26.12
C PHE A 500 5.50 6.45 -26.46
N SER A 501 4.49 5.81 -27.06
CA SER A 501 4.56 4.40 -27.49
C SER A 501 5.67 4.18 -28.54
N GLN A 502 5.94 5.17 -29.38
CA GLN A 502 7.03 5.10 -30.36
C GLN A 502 8.41 5.31 -29.72
N GLU A 503 8.55 6.25 -28.76
CA GLU A 503 9.80 6.50 -28.01
C GLU A 503 10.16 5.34 -27.08
N TYR A 504 9.17 4.66 -26.49
CA TYR A 504 9.31 3.59 -25.49
C TYR A 504 8.59 2.31 -25.97
N GLY A 505 9.02 1.77 -27.09
CA GLY A 505 8.30 0.72 -27.85
C GLY A 505 8.07 -0.61 -27.13
N GLN A 506 8.80 -0.92 -26.04
CA GLN A 506 8.57 -2.12 -25.22
C GLN A 506 7.63 -1.85 -24.04
N THR A 507 7.24 -0.58 -23.80
CA THR A 507 6.33 -0.26 -22.69
C THR A 507 4.91 -0.71 -23.07
N GLU A 508 4.34 -1.54 -22.23
CA GLU A 508 2.98 -2.04 -22.39
C GLU A 508 1.96 -1.00 -21.93
N ILE A 509 0.93 -0.76 -22.76
CA ILE A 509 -0.05 0.31 -22.53
C ILE A 509 -1.48 -0.20 -22.73
N VAL A 510 -2.35 0.07 -21.77
CA VAL A 510 -3.80 -0.15 -21.90
C VAL A 510 -4.51 1.18 -21.72
N VAL A 511 -5.41 1.54 -22.61
CA VAL A 511 -6.19 2.79 -22.56
C VAL A 511 -7.67 2.49 -22.50
N CYS A 512 -8.41 3.19 -21.62
CA CYS A 512 -9.87 3.14 -21.57
C CYS A 512 -10.49 4.43 -22.09
N SER A 513 -11.56 4.32 -22.91
CA SER A 513 -12.35 5.46 -23.38
C SER A 513 -13.82 5.11 -23.60
N ARG A 514 -14.68 6.13 -23.56
CA ARG A 514 -16.06 6.00 -24.06
C ARG A 514 -16.01 5.91 -25.56
N ILE A 515 -16.81 5.00 -26.13
CA ILE A 515 -16.81 4.77 -27.58
C ILE A 515 -17.19 6.02 -28.37
N LYS A 516 -18.26 6.72 -27.97
CA LYS A 516 -18.75 7.92 -28.65
C LYS A 516 -17.71 9.04 -28.68
N ASP A 517 -17.03 9.26 -27.55
CA ASP A 517 -15.99 10.28 -27.41
C ASP A 517 -14.73 9.94 -28.22
N TYR A 518 -14.42 8.65 -28.35
CA TYR A 518 -13.26 8.17 -29.09
C TYR A 518 -13.51 8.18 -30.61
N GLU A 519 -14.72 7.80 -31.06
CA GLU A 519 -15.09 7.79 -32.50
C GLU A 519 -15.12 9.19 -33.11
N LEU A 520 -15.31 10.24 -32.32
CA LEU A 520 -15.24 11.66 -32.73
C LEU A 520 -13.82 12.15 -33.04
N LEU A 521 -12.79 11.39 -32.63
CA LEU A 521 -11.40 11.80 -32.83
C LEU A 521 -10.93 11.56 -34.26
N SER A 522 -10.19 12.53 -34.81
CA SER A 522 -9.54 12.39 -36.12
C SER A 522 -8.33 11.46 -36.08
N ASN A 523 -7.56 11.51 -34.98
CA ASN A 523 -6.40 10.66 -34.75
C ASN A 523 -6.77 9.42 -33.93
N ARG A 524 -6.27 8.26 -34.34
CA ARG A 524 -6.47 6.97 -33.62
C ARG A 524 -5.23 6.58 -32.85
N LEU A 525 -5.42 5.78 -31.79
CA LEU A 525 -4.30 5.13 -31.10
C LEU A 525 -3.69 4.06 -32.00
N ARG A 526 -2.34 4.03 -32.06
CA ARG A 526 -1.57 3.03 -32.84
C ARG A 526 -1.28 1.83 -31.96
N PHE A 527 -2.30 1.00 -31.75
CA PHE A 527 -2.28 -0.12 -30.82
C PHE A 527 -2.43 -1.46 -31.54
N GLN A 528 -2.08 -2.56 -30.85
CA GLN A 528 -2.17 -3.92 -31.36
C GLN A 528 -3.58 -4.50 -31.28
N GLY A 529 -4.38 -4.08 -30.29
CA GLY A 529 -5.71 -4.61 -30.06
C GLY A 529 -6.70 -3.58 -29.54
N ALA A 530 -7.98 -3.81 -29.81
CA ALA A 530 -9.08 -3.06 -29.25
C ALA A 530 -10.25 -3.99 -28.94
N VAL A 531 -10.91 -3.73 -27.78
CA VAL A 531 -12.10 -4.45 -27.34
C VAL A 531 -13.19 -3.46 -26.96
N PHE A 532 -14.45 -3.83 -27.22
CA PHE A 532 -15.63 -3.08 -26.80
C PHE A 532 -16.42 -3.91 -25.79
N ILE A 533 -16.75 -3.29 -24.66
CA ILE A 533 -17.60 -3.89 -23.64
C ILE A 533 -19.06 -3.72 -24.06
N GLN A 534 -19.72 -4.83 -24.33
CA GLN A 534 -21.10 -4.83 -24.76
C GLN A 534 -22.06 -4.46 -23.62
N PRO A 535 -23.15 -3.74 -23.89
CA PRO A 535 -24.24 -3.54 -22.96
C PRO A 535 -24.83 -4.87 -22.46
N LEU A 536 -25.38 -4.89 -21.24
CA LEU A 536 -26.07 -6.07 -20.72
C LEU A 536 -27.26 -6.44 -21.58
N THR A 537 -27.43 -7.74 -21.80
CA THR A 537 -28.64 -8.28 -22.43
C THR A 537 -29.79 -8.31 -21.41
N LEU A 538 -31.03 -8.25 -21.88
CA LEU A 538 -32.20 -8.36 -21.01
C LEU A 538 -32.21 -9.66 -20.22
N GLU A 539 -31.71 -10.75 -20.80
CA GLU A 539 -31.59 -12.05 -20.15
C GLU A 539 -30.63 -11.95 -18.92
N GLN A 540 -29.46 -11.32 -19.08
CA GLN A 540 -28.50 -11.10 -18.00
C GLN A 540 -29.10 -10.21 -16.89
N ILE A 541 -29.84 -9.15 -17.26
CA ILE A 541 -30.51 -8.27 -16.32
C ILE A 541 -31.51 -9.04 -15.47
N TYR A 542 -32.42 -9.81 -16.11
CA TYR A 542 -33.42 -10.60 -15.40
C TYR A 542 -32.82 -11.72 -14.56
N GLN A 543 -31.76 -12.36 -15.04
CA GLN A 543 -31.03 -13.38 -14.29
C GLN A 543 -30.39 -12.79 -13.03
N TYR A 544 -29.80 -11.60 -13.16
CA TYR A 544 -29.23 -10.86 -12.02
C TYR A 544 -30.31 -10.47 -10.99
N LEU A 545 -31.43 -9.88 -11.43
CA LEU A 545 -32.53 -9.51 -10.52
C LEU A 545 -33.13 -10.72 -9.81
N LYS A 546 -33.21 -11.87 -10.48
CA LYS A 546 -33.69 -13.12 -9.89
C LYS A 546 -32.73 -13.66 -8.83
N SER A 547 -31.43 -13.53 -9.05
CA SER A 547 -30.41 -13.98 -8.08
C SER A 547 -30.36 -13.12 -6.80
N THR A 548 -30.86 -11.88 -6.87
CA THR A 548 -30.77 -10.89 -5.77
C THR A 548 -31.97 -10.98 -4.78
N GLY A 549 -32.99 -11.79 -5.06
CA GLY A 549 -34.08 -12.12 -4.14
C GLY A 549 -35.41 -11.38 -4.36
N THR A 550 -36.42 -11.69 -3.52
CA THR A 550 -37.83 -11.23 -3.65
C THR A 550 -38.02 -9.73 -3.41
N GLU A 551 -37.07 -9.05 -2.79
CA GLU A 551 -37.13 -7.60 -2.50
C GLU A 551 -37.10 -6.71 -3.74
N LEU A 552 -36.74 -7.27 -4.91
CA LEU A 552 -36.67 -6.58 -6.21
C LEU A 552 -37.81 -6.98 -7.16
N ALA A 553 -38.85 -7.69 -6.70
CA ALA A 553 -39.96 -8.14 -7.54
C ALA A 553 -40.70 -6.97 -8.22
N ALA A 554 -40.87 -5.85 -7.51
CA ALA A 554 -41.50 -4.66 -8.08
C ALA A 554 -40.64 -4.05 -9.20
N LEU A 555 -39.31 -3.96 -9.02
CA LEU A 555 -38.38 -3.48 -10.05
C LEU A 555 -38.41 -4.41 -11.29
N ASN A 556 -38.44 -5.71 -11.07
CA ASN A 556 -38.52 -6.69 -12.16
C ASN A 556 -39.81 -6.51 -12.97
N THR A 557 -40.95 -6.36 -12.33
CA THR A 557 -42.24 -6.13 -12.99
C THR A 557 -42.24 -4.82 -13.78
N THR A 558 -41.71 -3.74 -13.21
CA THR A 558 -41.66 -2.43 -13.88
C THR A 558 -40.71 -2.45 -15.09
N LEU A 559 -39.58 -3.15 -14.99
CA LEU A 559 -38.63 -3.33 -16.10
C LEU A 559 -39.24 -4.09 -17.29
N HIS A 560 -40.16 -5.03 -17.05
CA HIS A 560 -40.90 -5.70 -18.14
C HIS A 560 -41.83 -4.76 -18.87
N ALA A 561 -42.37 -3.72 -18.23
CA ALA A 561 -43.35 -2.80 -18.79
C ALA A 561 -42.71 -1.53 -19.40
N ASP A 562 -41.51 -1.13 -19.02
CA ASP A 562 -40.89 0.16 -19.37
C ASP A 562 -39.58 -0.02 -20.17
N THR A 563 -39.66 0.22 -21.49
CA THR A 563 -38.51 0.09 -22.40
C THR A 563 -37.38 1.10 -22.10
N THR A 564 -37.72 2.30 -21.65
CA THR A 564 -36.73 3.33 -21.28
C THR A 564 -35.95 2.91 -20.04
N LEU A 565 -36.61 2.27 -19.08
CA LEU A 565 -35.98 1.72 -17.87
C LEU A 565 -35.09 0.51 -18.24
N GLN A 566 -35.53 -0.32 -19.22
CA GLN A 566 -34.70 -1.40 -19.78
C GLN A 566 -33.41 -0.85 -20.39
N ASP A 567 -33.49 0.23 -21.18
CA ASP A 567 -32.31 0.85 -21.79
C ASP A 567 -31.32 1.39 -20.75
N LEU A 568 -31.82 1.99 -19.69
CA LEU A 568 -30.98 2.40 -18.55
C LEU A 568 -30.33 1.20 -17.84
N ALA A 569 -31.07 0.11 -17.65
CA ALA A 569 -30.61 -1.09 -16.96
C ALA A 569 -29.54 -1.88 -17.76
N LYS A 570 -29.37 -1.63 -19.07
CA LYS A 570 -28.30 -2.20 -19.89
C LYS A 570 -26.90 -1.79 -19.40
N SER A 571 -26.80 -0.70 -18.62
CA SER A 571 -25.56 -0.30 -17.96
C SER A 571 -25.42 -1.03 -16.61
N PRO A 572 -24.36 -1.82 -16.38
CA PRO A 572 -24.11 -2.55 -15.12
C PRO A 572 -24.17 -1.64 -13.90
N LEU A 573 -23.61 -0.43 -14.01
CA LEU A 573 -23.65 0.55 -12.94
C LEU A 573 -25.07 1.01 -12.62
N ILE A 574 -25.81 1.41 -13.64
CA ILE A 574 -27.18 1.91 -13.47
C ILE A 574 -28.07 0.80 -12.89
N LEU A 575 -27.91 -0.43 -13.34
CA LEU A 575 -28.61 -1.59 -12.78
C LEU A 575 -28.31 -1.76 -11.29
N SER A 576 -27.04 -1.66 -10.89
CA SER A 576 -26.63 -1.73 -9.46
C SER A 576 -27.22 -0.58 -8.63
N ILE A 577 -27.28 0.62 -9.19
CA ILE A 577 -27.91 1.78 -8.51
C ILE A 577 -29.43 1.57 -8.40
N MET A 578 -30.10 1.05 -9.46
CA MET A 578 -31.53 0.72 -9.43
C MET A 578 -31.85 -0.28 -8.33
N THR A 579 -31.06 -1.34 -8.20
CA THR A 579 -31.29 -2.36 -7.16
C THR A 579 -31.18 -1.77 -5.76
N LEU A 580 -30.23 -0.86 -5.52
CA LEU A 580 -30.07 -0.20 -4.21
C LEU A 580 -31.13 0.88 -3.95
N ALA A 581 -31.53 1.64 -4.98
CA ALA A 581 -32.50 2.72 -4.86
C ALA A 581 -33.94 2.20 -4.64
N TYR A 582 -34.29 1.11 -5.30
CA TYR A 582 -35.68 0.59 -5.33
C TYR A 582 -35.89 -0.69 -4.50
N GLN A 583 -34.89 -1.13 -3.74
CA GLN A 583 -35.03 -2.30 -2.86
C GLN A 583 -36.17 -2.12 -1.85
N GLY A 584 -37.18 -3.02 -1.88
CA GLY A 584 -38.31 -3.00 -0.96
C GLY A 584 -39.33 -1.87 -1.21
N MET A 585 -39.29 -1.17 -2.35
CA MET A 585 -40.23 -0.08 -2.70
C MET A 585 -41.16 -0.51 -3.84
N SER A 586 -42.40 0.00 -3.79
CA SER A 586 -43.34 -0.05 -4.92
C SER A 586 -42.98 1.08 -5.89
N ILE A 587 -42.73 0.75 -7.18
CA ILE A 587 -42.36 1.73 -8.20
C ILE A 587 -43.68 2.20 -8.87
N THR A 588 -44.46 3.00 -8.17
CA THR A 588 -45.74 3.51 -8.69
C THR A 588 -45.62 4.86 -9.41
N ASP A 589 -44.54 5.62 -9.20
CA ASP A 589 -44.42 7.00 -9.65
C ASP A 589 -43.08 7.25 -10.39
N LEU A 590 -42.91 6.62 -11.57
CA LEU A 590 -41.92 7.11 -12.51
C LEU A 590 -42.59 8.19 -13.38
N PRO A 591 -42.24 9.48 -13.23
CA PRO A 591 -42.76 10.51 -14.10
C PRO A 591 -42.33 10.24 -15.54
N GLY A 592 -43.19 10.64 -16.50
CA GLY A 592 -42.96 10.52 -17.94
C GLY A 592 -41.80 11.42 -18.45
N LEU A 593 -40.64 11.33 -17.81
CA LEU A 593 -39.42 12.12 -18.06
C LEU A 593 -38.56 11.51 -19.20
N ASN A 594 -37.75 12.34 -19.84
CA ASN A 594 -36.77 11.90 -20.81
C ASN A 594 -35.66 11.06 -20.11
N LEU A 595 -34.81 10.37 -20.89
CA LEU A 595 -33.80 9.44 -20.39
C LEU A 595 -32.84 10.10 -19.36
N GLU A 596 -32.46 11.35 -19.60
CA GLU A 596 -31.51 12.09 -18.74
C GLU A 596 -32.16 12.50 -17.41
N GLU A 597 -33.40 12.98 -17.47
CA GLU A 597 -34.15 13.35 -16.28
C GLU A 597 -34.45 12.12 -15.40
N ARG A 598 -34.74 10.97 -16.01
CA ARG A 598 -34.89 9.69 -15.26
C ARG A 598 -33.61 9.26 -14.60
N ARG A 599 -32.47 9.46 -15.25
CA ARG A 599 -31.16 9.19 -14.68
C ARG A 599 -30.88 10.08 -13.49
N GLN A 600 -31.15 11.38 -13.58
CA GLN A 600 -31.01 12.33 -12.47
C GLN A 600 -31.91 11.95 -11.29
N HIS A 601 -33.18 11.64 -11.56
CA HIS A 601 -34.13 11.18 -10.55
C HIS A 601 -33.66 9.90 -9.85
N LEU A 602 -33.10 8.95 -10.59
CA LEU A 602 -32.54 7.71 -10.03
C LEU A 602 -31.39 8.00 -9.06
N PHE A 603 -30.46 8.92 -9.40
CA PHE A 603 -29.38 9.32 -8.49
C PHE A 603 -29.94 10.04 -7.25
N ASP A 604 -30.96 10.87 -7.38
CA ASP A 604 -31.59 11.54 -6.25
C ASP A 604 -32.24 10.56 -5.29
N LYS A 605 -32.95 9.55 -5.82
CA LYS A 605 -33.54 8.47 -5.03
C LYS A 605 -32.47 7.61 -4.36
N TYR A 606 -31.40 7.28 -5.09
CA TYR A 606 -30.25 6.58 -4.51
C TYR A 606 -29.64 7.35 -3.34
N ILE A 607 -29.36 8.63 -3.52
CA ILE A 607 -28.82 9.49 -2.45
C ILE A 607 -29.77 9.51 -1.26
N GLN A 608 -31.07 9.75 -1.51
CA GLN A 608 -32.09 9.75 -0.45
C GLN A 608 -32.06 8.44 0.34
N ARG A 609 -32.04 7.30 -0.34
CA ARG A 609 -32.01 5.98 0.28
C ARG A 609 -30.76 5.73 1.10
N MET A 610 -29.61 6.20 0.61
CA MET A 610 -28.33 6.05 1.33
C MET A 610 -28.31 6.88 2.62
N PHE A 611 -29.00 8.02 2.68
CA PHE A 611 -29.19 8.79 3.92
C PHE A 611 -30.13 8.09 4.89
N GLU A 612 -31.18 7.43 4.42
CA GLU A 612 -32.21 6.75 5.24
C GLU A 612 -31.72 5.43 5.84
N ARG A 613 -30.80 4.74 5.16
CA ARG A 613 -30.35 3.36 5.49
C ARG A 613 -29.76 3.19 6.89
N ARG A 614 -29.25 4.26 7.55
CA ARG A 614 -28.69 4.26 8.91
C ARG A 614 -29.17 5.48 9.70
N SER A 615 -30.48 5.64 9.81
CA SER A 615 -31.12 6.83 10.44
C SER A 615 -30.90 6.94 11.95
N ALA A 616 -30.52 5.89 12.67
CA ALA A 616 -30.48 5.85 14.13
C ALA A 616 -29.39 6.74 14.78
N ASN A 617 -28.41 7.27 14.03
CA ASN A 617 -27.37 8.15 14.57
C ASN A 617 -26.88 9.16 13.49
N SER A 618 -27.79 10.09 13.09
CA SER A 618 -27.40 11.14 12.13
C SER A 618 -26.61 12.25 12.82
N GLN A 619 -25.29 12.09 12.90
CA GLN A 619 -24.38 13.10 13.43
C GLN A 619 -24.35 14.39 12.58
N TYR A 620 -24.74 14.31 11.31
CA TYR A 620 -24.76 15.41 10.34
C TYR A 620 -26.13 15.51 9.69
N SER A 621 -26.67 16.74 9.51
CA SER A 621 -27.90 16.93 8.77
C SER A 621 -27.72 16.63 7.28
N LYS A 622 -28.82 16.24 6.61
CA LYS A 622 -28.80 15.94 5.17
C LYS A 622 -28.31 17.14 4.35
N GLU A 623 -28.78 18.34 4.69
CA GLU A 623 -28.44 19.58 4.00
C GLU A 623 -26.93 19.90 4.13
N GLN A 624 -26.39 19.78 5.33
CA GLN A 624 -24.96 20.00 5.59
C GLN A 624 -24.11 18.98 4.82
N ALA A 625 -24.46 17.71 4.90
CA ALA A 625 -23.72 16.65 4.22
C ALA A 625 -23.76 16.81 2.69
N MET A 626 -24.94 17.17 2.13
CA MET A 626 -25.09 17.49 0.71
C MET A 626 -24.21 18.65 0.30
N HIS A 627 -24.21 19.75 1.07
CA HIS A 627 -23.37 20.91 0.81
C HIS A 627 -21.87 20.56 0.78
N TRP A 628 -21.36 19.81 1.77
CA TRP A 628 -19.94 19.43 1.84
C TRP A 628 -19.55 18.45 0.74
N LEU A 629 -20.42 17.50 0.39
CA LEU A 629 -20.15 16.53 -0.69
C LEU A 629 -20.19 17.23 -2.06
N SER A 630 -21.15 18.15 -2.28
CA SER A 630 -21.21 18.93 -3.53
C SER A 630 -20.00 19.83 -3.69
N TRP A 631 -19.58 20.51 -2.61
CA TRP A 631 -18.35 21.31 -2.64
C TRP A 631 -17.11 20.44 -2.95
N LEU A 632 -16.99 19.27 -2.29
CA LEU A 632 -15.88 18.33 -2.57
C LEU A 632 -15.90 17.88 -4.03
N ALA A 633 -17.07 17.49 -4.54
CA ALA A 633 -17.23 17.04 -5.92
C ALA A 633 -16.82 18.12 -6.92
N GLN A 634 -17.30 19.37 -6.73
CA GLN A 634 -16.93 20.52 -7.55
C GLN A 634 -15.42 20.74 -7.58
N ARG A 635 -14.75 20.64 -6.41
CA ARG A 635 -13.29 20.80 -6.33
C ARG A 635 -12.53 19.70 -7.03
N LEU A 636 -12.96 18.44 -6.87
CA LEU A 636 -12.33 17.29 -7.56
C LEU A 636 -12.44 17.43 -9.07
N VAL A 637 -13.62 17.79 -9.58
CA VAL A 637 -13.84 18.02 -11.03
C VAL A 637 -12.96 19.18 -11.53
N GLN A 638 -12.96 20.34 -10.84
CA GLN A 638 -12.16 21.51 -11.23
C GLN A 638 -10.65 21.26 -11.24
N LYS A 639 -10.16 20.37 -10.35
CA LYS A 639 -8.75 20.01 -10.24
C LYS A 639 -8.38 18.76 -11.02
N SER A 640 -9.33 18.15 -11.73
CA SER A 640 -9.14 16.88 -12.46
C SER A 640 -8.54 15.79 -11.57
N GLN A 641 -9.03 15.70 -10.33
CA GLN A 641 -8.60 14.72 -9.34
C GLN A 641 -9.69 13.68 -9.12
N THR A 642 -9.33 12.41 -9.07
CA THR A 642 -10.24 11.30 -8.77
C THR A 642 -10.16 10.87 -7.31
N VAL A 643 -8.99 11.00 -6.69
CA VAL A 643 -8.75 10.62 -5.28
C VAL A 643 -8.54 11.87 -4.44
N PHE A 644 -9.28 11.96 -3.36
CA PHE A 644 -9.16 13.01 -2.36
C PHE A 644 -8.31 12.57 -1.18
N LEU A 645 -7.19 13.27 -0.95
CA LEU A 645 -6.31 13.11 0.21
C LEU A 645 -6.41 14.35 1.09
N ILE A 646 -6.86 14.21 2.35
CA ILE A 646 -7.04 15.35 3.27
C ILE A 646 -5.72 16.10 3.47
N GLU A 647 -4.61 15.38 3.59
CA GLU A 647 -3.27 15.94 3.77
C GLU A 647 -2.72 16.68 2.55
N ARG A 648 -3.35 16.51 1.38
CA ARG A 648 -2.95 17.13 0.11
C ARG A 648 -3.88 18.25 -0.32
N ILE A 649 -4.74 18.75 0.56
CA ILE A 649 -5.50 19.98 0.31
C ILE A 649 -4.51 21.13 0.09
N GLN A 650 -4.70 21.87 -1.00
CA GLN A 650 -3.80 22.96 -1.40
C GLN A 650 -4.47 24.33 -1.28
N PRO A 651 -3.72 25.44 -1.11
CA PRO A 651 -4.28 26.78 -1.11
C PRO A 651 -5.03 27.14 -2.39
N SER A 652 -4.73 26.45 -3.50
CA SER A 652 -5.46 26.62 -4.76
C SER A 652 -6.93 26.12 -4.70
N TRP A 653 -7.34 25.45 -3.59
CA TRP A 653 -8.74 25.06 -3.34
C TRP A 653 -9.59 26.24 -2.83
N LEU A 654 -8.96 27.32 -2.35
CA LEU A 654 -9.65 28.53 -1.94
C LEU A 654 -10.19 29.28 -3.17
N PRO A 655 -11.52 29.54 -3.24
CA PRO A 655 -12.15 30.09 -4.44
C PRO A 655 -11.82 31.56 -4.69
N THR A 656 -11.63 32.37 -3.65
CA THR A 656 -11.49 33.82 -3.77
C THR A 656 -10.09 34.31 -3.39
N ASN A 657 -9.65 35.43 -4.02
CA ASN A 657 -8.40 36.09 -3.67
C ASN A 657 -8.42 36.64 -2.21
N GLY A 658 -9.59 36.99 -1.68
CA GLY A 658 -9.76 37.42 -0.29
C GLY A 658 -9.39 36.28 0.69
N GLN A 659 -9.86 35.04 0.42
CA GLN A 659 -9.54 33.88 1.23
C GLN A 659 -8.06 33.49 1.12
N LYS A 660 -7.44 33.65 -0.04
CA LYS A 660 -5.98 33.42 -0.20
C LYS A 660 -5.17 34.43 0.60
N ARG A 661 -5.61 35.70 0.67
CA ARG A 661 -5.01 36.73 1.54
C ARG A 661 -5.20 36.39 3.02
N MET A 662 -6.42 35.97 3.42
CA MET A 662 -6.67 35.51 4.78
C MET A 662 -5.78 34.32 5.16
N TYR A 663 -5.53 33.39 4.22
CA TYR A 663 -4.63 32.27 4.41
C TYR A 663 -3.18 32.76 4.72
N ALA A 664 -2.64 33.70 3.94
CA ALA A 664 -1.32 34.28 4.18
C ALA A 664 -1.26 35.01 5.54
N ILE A 665 -2.31 35.78 5.90
CA ILE A 665 -2.43 36.47 7.18
C ILE A 665 -2.47 35.46 8.34
N THR A 666 -3.26 34.38 8.22
CA THR A 666 -3.37 33.35 9.26
C THR A 666 -2.03 32.65 9.51
N ILE A 667 -1.28 32.33 8.46
CA ILE A 667 0.07 31.78 8.60
C ILE A 667 0.98 32.79 9.28
N GLY A 668 0.97 34.06 8.80
CA GLY A 668 1.76 35.12 9.39
C GLY A 668 1.46 35.28 10.89
N LEU A 669 0.18 35.30 11.28
CA LEU A 669 -0.23 35.38 12.70
C LEU A 669 0.25 34.18 13.53
N LEU A 670 0.12 32.95 13.05
CA LEU A 670 0.57 31.75 13.76
C LEU A 670 2.09 31.77 14.00
N VAL A 671 2.85 32.08 12.96
CA VAL A 671 4.32 32.16 13.05
C VAL A 671 4.76 33.39 13.85
N GLY A 672 4.13 34.54 13.61
CA GLY A 672 4.43 35.77 14.35
C GLY A 672 4.15 35.65 15.84
N LEU A 673 3.04 35.03 16.24
CA LEU A 673 2.72 34.81 17.65
C LEU A 673 3.72 33.85 18.30
N SER A 674 4.11 32.77 17.63
CA SER A 674 5.14 31.85 18.15
C SER A 674 6.51 32.55 18.32
N ALA A 675 6.88 33.40 17.35
CA ALA A 675 8.10 34.21 17.42
C ALA A 675 8.04 35.26 18.55
N ALA A 676 6.89 35.95 18.68
CA ALA A 676 6.67 36.92 19.76
C ALA A 676 6.81 36.32 21.14
N LEU A 677 6.15 35.18 21.38
CA LEU A 677 6.21 34.44 22.64
C LEU A 677 7.63 33.93 22.93
N GLY A 678 8.26 33.30 21.94
CA GLY A 678 9.63 32.78 22.11
C GLY A 678 10.64 33.88 22.42
N ALA A 679 10.70 34.92 21.56
CA ALA A 679 11.63 36.04 21.75
C ALA A 679 11.32 36.86 23.02
N GLY A 680 10.02 37.08 23.31
CA GLY A 680 9.57 37.85 24.47
C GLY A 680 9.88 37.22 25.80
N ILE A 681 9.58 35.91 25.98
CA ILE A 681 9.86 35.15 27.22
C ILE A 681 11.36 35.15 27.52
N ILE A 682 12.17 34.98 26.48
CA ILE A 682 13.62 34.90 26.65
C ILE A 682 14.25 36.21 26.98
N SER A 683 13.93 37.27 26.23
CA SER A 683 14.46 38.58 26.50
C SER A 683 13.94 39.12 27.84
N GLY A 684 12.70 38.74 28.21
CA GLY A 684 12.12 39.10 29.47
C GLY A 684 12.84 38.47 30.69
N HIS A 685 13.27 37.18 30.54
CA HIS A 685 14.06 36.49 31.55
C HIS A 685 15.50 37.04 31.66
N ALA A 686 16.09 37.45 30.53
CA ALA A 686 17.49 37.93 30.48
C ALA A 686 17.64 39.44 30.85
N ALA A 687 16.69 40.26 30.43
CA ALA A 687 16.82 41.74 30.49
C ALA A 687 15.62 42.47 31.12
N GLY A 688 14.67 41.71 31.72
CA GLY A 688 13.47 42.24 32.36
C GLY A 688 12.24 42.34 31.43
N LEU A 689 11.06 42.38 32.06
CA LEU A 689 9.76 42.24 31.43
C LEU A 689 9.51 43.32 30.28
N GLN A 690 9.96 44.53 30.50
CA GLN A 690 9.78 45.62 29.51
C GLN A 690 10.55 45.35 28.23
N ILE A 691 11.81 44.92 28.32
CA ILE A 691 12.64 44.57 27.14
C ILE A 691 12.09 43.30 26.52
N GLY A 692 11.62 42.32 27.30
CA GLY A 692 10.95 41.13 26.78
C GLY A 692 9.73 41.44 25.93
N LEU A 693 8.88 42.39 26.36
CA LEU A 693 7.72 42.82 25.57
C LEU A 693 8.10 43.53 24.25
N ILE A 694 9.10 44.38 24.28
CA ILE A 694 9.57 45.09 23.07
C ILE A 694 10.16 44.10 22.03
N VAL A 695 11.06 43.22 22.49
CA VAL A 695 11.71 42.22 21.64
C VAL A 695 10.69 41.18 21.13
N GLY A 696 9.73 40.81 21.98
CA GLY A 696 8.61 39.96 21.57
C GLY A 696 7.77 40.58 20.47
N LEU A 697 7.40 41.85 20.60
CA LEU A 697 6.67 42.59 19.54
C LEU A 697 7.44 42.68 18.23
N ILE A 698 8.72 42.99 18.28
CA ILE A 698 9.57 43.07 17.08
C ILE A 698 9.73 41.71 16.44
N GLY A 699 10.05 40.67 17.23
CA GLY A 699 10.15 39.28 16.75
C GLY A 699 8.85 38.78 16.14
N GLY A 700 7.72 39.12 16.77
CA GLY A 700 6.39 38.83 16.27
C GLY A 700 6.07 39.48 14.94
N LEU A 701 6.38 40.74 14.81
CA LEU A 701 6.18 41.52 13.54
C LEU A 701 7.07 40.97 12.42
N CYS A 702 8.34 40.69 12.71
CA CYS A 702 9.26 40.12 11.74
C CYS A 702 8.83 38.70 11.32
N GLY A 703 8.39 37.87 12.29
CA GLY A 703 7.84 36.57 12.00
C GLY A 703 6.57 36.63 11.16
N PHE A 704 5.67 37.55 11.48
CA PHE A 704 4.44 37.80 10.72
C PHE A 704 4.70 38.16 9.26
N LEU A 705 5.55 39.20 9.04
CA LEU A 705 5.88 39.69 7.71
C LEU A 705 6.69 38.65 6.91
N GLY A 706 7.69 38.02 7.54
CA GLY A 706 8.53 37.03 6.88
C GLY A 706 7.75 35.74 6.52
N ALA A 707 6.98 35.19 7.44
CA ALA A 707 6.20 34.00 7.19
C ALA A 707 5.03 34.25 6.24
N GLY A 708 4.33 35.40 6.38
CA GLY A 708 3.24 35.76 5.48
C GLY A 708 3.72 35.91 4.02
N LEU A 709 4.90 36.50 3.79
CA LEU A 709 5.50 36.62 2.47
C LEU A 709 6.06 35.28 1.96
N ILE A 710 6.90 34.63 2.75
CA ILE A 710 7.60 33.40 2.30
C ILE A 710 6.60 32.22 2.11
N PHE A 711 5.76 31.96 3.08
CA PHE A 711 4.89 30.79 3.07
C PHE A 711 3.52 31.07 2.42
N GLY A 712 3.01 32.26 2.55
CA GLY A 712 1.70 32.63 2.01
C GLY A 712 1.73 33.03 0.53
N VAL A 713 2.81 33.66 0.06
CA VAL A 713 2.91 34.20 -1.32
C VAL A 713 3.89 33.41 -2.17
N ILE A 714 5.11 33.14 -1.69
CA ILE A 714 6.17 32.49 -2.48
C ILE A 714 6.04 30.99 -2.53
N SER A 715 5.78 30.35 -1.39
CA SER A 715 5.65 28.90 -1.29
C SER A 715 4.18 28.48 -1.20
N ASN A 716 3.48 28.48 -2.32
CA ASN A 716 2.02 28.25 -2.37
C ASN A 716 1.62 26.76 -2.43
N GLN A 717 2.45 25.84 -1.91
CA GLN A 717 2.15 24.40 -1.86
C GLN A 717 2.31 23.84 -0.45
N VAL A 718 1.44 22.88 -0.11
CA VAL A 718 1.51 22.09 1.13
C VAL A 718 2.12 20.73 0.77
N ASN A 719 3.36 20.48 1.17
CA ASN A 719 4.09 19.24 0.91
C ASN A 719 4.49 18.59 2.24
N PRO A 720 3.78 17.57 2.72
CA PRO A 720 4.16 16.83 3.93
C PRO A 720 5.56 16.21 3.81
N VAL A 721 6.30 16.16 4.91
CA VAL A 721 7.62 15.52 5.01
C VAL A 721 7.49 14.21 5.78
N GLU A 722 7.45 13.09 5.06
CA GLU A 722 7.19 11.78 5.66
C GLU A 722 8.47 10.98 5.93
N THR A 723 9.47 11.04 5.05
CA THR A 723 10.70 10.26 5.19
C THR A 723 11.95 11.12 5.34
N LEU A 724 12.84 10.71 6.24
CA LEU A 724 14.14 11.34 6.46
C LEU A 724 15.24 10.44 5.86
N LYS A 725 15.87 10.90 4.78
CA LYS A 725 17.04 10.27 4.15
C LYS A 725 17.94 11.35 3.59
N TRP A 726 19.26 11.15 3.69
CA TRP A 726 20.22 12.10 3.13
C TRP A 726 20.27 12.01 1.60
N SER A 727 20.22 13.17 0.94
CA SER A 727 20.39 13.34 -0.50
C SER A 727 21.30 14.52 -0.79
N SER A 728 22.52 14.26 -1.27
CA SER A 728 23.48 15.29 -1.64
C SER A 728 23.02 16.14 -2.83
N ALA A 729 22.25 15.55 -3.75
CA ALA A 729 21.66 16.27 -4.87
C ALA A 729 20.66 17.34 -4.39
N LYS A 730 19.73 16.98 -3.50
CA LYS A 730 18.77 17.94 -2.91
C LYS A 730 19.46 19.02 -2.08
N ALA A 731 20.54 18.71 -1.39
CA ALA A 731 21.35 19.69 -0.68
C ALA A 731 21.95 20.73 -1.65
N LYS A 732 22.48 20.29 -2.78
CA LYS A 732 23.03 21.18 -3.84
C LYS A 732 21.95 22.03 -4.51
N ASP A 733 20.81 21.46 -4.86
CA ASP A 733 19.69 22.15 -5.51
C ASP A 733 19.09 23.27 -4.63
N ASN A 734 19.18 23.13 -3.32
CA ASN A 734 18.68 24.11 -2.37
C ASN A 734 19.71 25.15 -1.89
N LEU A 735 20.93 25.18 -2.45
CA LEU A 735 21.97 26.15 -2.10
C LEU A 735 21.52 27.62 -2.27
N LYS A 736 20.88 27.94 -3.39
CA LYS A 736 20.39 29.30 -3.70
C LYS A 736 19.23 29.70 -2.80
N SER A 737 18.25 28.82 -2.61
CA SER A 737 17.11 29.09 -1.71
C SER A 737 17.54 29.17 -0.25
N GLY A 738 18.53 28.38 0.15
CA GLY A 738 19.14 28.46 1.47
C GLY A 738 19.85 29.81 1.71
N LEU A 739 20.57 30.32 0.71
CA LEU A 739 21.20 31.62 0.81
C LEU A 739 20.17 32.75 1.05
N PHE A 740 19.04 32.69 0.35
CA PHE A 740 17.93 33.63 0.55
C PHE A 740 17.34 33.56 1.96
N VAL A 741 17.11 32.34 2.47
CA VAL A 741 16.65 32.13 3.85
C VAL A 741 17.68 32.62 4.87
N GLY A 742 18.97 32.37 4.63
CA GLY A 742 20.05 32.86 5.44
C GLY A 742 20.12 34.37 5.50
N LEU A 743 19.96 35.05 4.36
CA LEU A 743 19.93 36.52 4.29
C LEU A 743 18.77 37.13 5.09
N ILE A 744 17.56 36.56 4.95
CA ILE A 744 16.38 37.02 5.71
C ILE A 744 16.58 36.77 7.21
N ALA A 745 17.03 35.57 7.60
CA ALA A 745 17.29 35.24 9.00
C ALA A 745 18.38 36.15 9.60
N GLY A 746 19.44 36.42 8.84
CA GLY A 746 20.51 37.35 9.24
C GLY A 746 20.02 38.78 9.44
N LEU A 747 19.16 39.26 8.53
CA LEU A 747 18.56 40.58 8.63
C LEU A 747 17.64 40.73 9.85
N ILE A 748 16.82 39.70 10.13
CA ILE A 748 15.91 39.66 11.28
C ILE A 748 16.72 39.64 12.59
N LEU A 749 17.70 38.77 12.69
CA LEU A 749 18.52 38.59 13.91
C LEU A 749 19.44 39.80 14.12
N GLY A 750 19.99 40.38 13.02
CA GLY A 750 20.79 41.56 13.08
C GLY A 750 19.99 42.78 13.56
N LEU A 751 18.83 43.07 12.96
CA LEU A 751 17.99 44.19 13.37
C LEU A 751 17.48 44.01 14.82
N SER A 752 17.07 42.80 15.24
CA SER A 752 16.58 42.56 16.61
C SER A 752 17.69 42.74 17.65
N SER A 753 18.88 42.16 17.40
CA SER A 753 20.04 42.32 18.29
C SER A 753 20.55 43.77 18.33
N GLY A 754 20.64 44.45 17.18
CA GLY A 754 21.09 45.83 17.10
C GLY A 754 20.15 46.82 17.80
N LEU A 755 18.81 46.60 17.68
CA LEU A 755 17.82 47.42 18.40
C LEU A 755 17.93 47.24 19.90
N VAL A 756 18.11 46.01 20.38
CA VAL A 756 18.26 45.74 21.80
C VAL A 756 19.54 46.39 22.33
N SER A 757 20.68 46.17 21.70
CA SER A 757 21.96 46.72 22.14
C SER A 757 22.00 48.25 22.00
N GLY A 758 21.36 48.79 20.93
CA GLY A 758 21.24 50.24 20.73
C GLY A 758 20.41 50.96 21.80
N LEU A 759 19.35 50.30 22.28
CA LEU A 759 18.47 50.79 23.35
C LEU A 759 19.08 50.64 24.75
N VAL A 760 19.86 49.57 24.95
CA VAL A 760 20.38 49.22 26.29
C VAL A 760 21.76 49.79 26.56
N VAL A 761 22.62 49.86 25.56
CA VAL A 761 24.02 50.31 25.69
C VAL A 761 24.27 51.65 25.03
N ASN A 762 24.30 51.72 23.71
CA ASN A 762 24.36 52.90 22.85
C ASN A 762 24.25 52.57 21.37
N LEU A 763 24.10 53.60 20.51
CA LEU A 763 23.89 53.41 19.07
C LEU A 763 25.05 52.71 18.38
N HIS A 764 26.30 52.92 18.82
CA HIS A 764 27.48 52.31 18.20
C HIS A 764 27.58 50.80 18.53
N ALA A 765 27.29 50.43 19.76
CA ALA A 765 27.17 49.01 20.17
C ALA A 765 26.02 48.32 19.41
N GLY A 766 24.89 49.01 19.24
CA GLY A 766 23.77 48.50 18.43
C GLY A 766 24.12 48.20 16.97
N LEU A 767 24.89 49.01 16.31
CA LEU A 767 25.33 48.79 14.92
C LEU A 767 26.32 47.63 14.81
N THR A 768 27.30 47.53 15.71
CA THR A 768 28.27 46.39 15.74
C THR A 768 27.61 45.10 16.01
N ASP A 769 26.69 45.03 17.00
CA ASP A 769 25.94 43.84 17.33
C ASP A 769 24.96 43.40 16.23
N SER A 770 24.37 44.39 15.54
CA SER A 770 23.51 44.13 14.36
C SER A 770 24.27 43.42 13.24
N LEU A 771 25.47 43.89 12.90
CA LEU A 771 26.31 43.29 11.87
C LEU A 771 26.80 41.88 12.25
N ILE A 772 27.34 41.75 13.47
CA ILE A 772 27.90 40.48 13.92
C ILE A 772 26.81 39.41 14.09
N SER A 773 25.69 39.73 14.73
CA SER A 773 24.56 38.82 14.95
C SER A 773 23.86 38.48 13.63
N GLY A 774 23.76 39.44 12.70
CA GLY A 774 23.19 39.24 11.38
C GLY A 774 24.03 38.29 10.54
N LEU A 775 25.35 38.46 10.48
CA LEU A 775 26.26 37.56 9.76
C LEU A 775 26.29 36.16 10.33
N ARG A 776 26.45 36.02 11.66
CA ARG A 776 26.49 34.72 12.34
C ARG A 776 25.16 33.99 12.22
N GLY A 777 24.05 34.66 12.45
CA GLY A 777 22.71 34.10 12.34
C GLY A 777 22.35 33.71 10.91
N GLY A 778 22.72 34.55 9.92
CA GLY A 778 22.48 34.28 8.52
C GLY A 778 23.24 33.07 7.99
N LEU A 779 24.54 32.97 8.28
CA LEU A 779 25.38 31.83 7.92
C LEU A 779 24.91 30.54 8.58
N GLY A 780 24.58 30.62 9.88
CA GLY A 780 24.02 29.49 10.62
C GLY A 780 22.71 28.99 10.00
N ALA A 781 21.77 29.88 9.72
CA ALA A 781 20.47 29.54 9.10
C ALA A 781 20.66 28.95 7.70
N TRP A 782 21.58 29.48 6.90
CA TRP A 782 21.91 28.96 5.56
C TRP A 782 22.44 27.52 5.63
N LEU A 783 23.47 27.28 6.44
CA LEU A 783 24.08 25.94 6.57
C LEU A 783 23.07 24.90 7.03
N ILE A 784 22.27 25.27 8.00
CA ILE A 784 21.30 24.39 8.62
C ILE A 784 20.14 24.11 7.63
N PHE A 785 19.65 25.10 6.88
CA PHE A 785 18.65 24.92 5.83
C PHE A 785 19.12 23.88 4.81
N ILE A 786 20.38 23.96 4.37
CA ILE A 786 20.96 23.02 3.40
C ILE A 786 21.04 21.60 3.98
N LEU A 787 21.53 21.43 5.22
CA LEU A 787 21.60 20.16 5.89
C LEU A 787 20.22 19.52 6.03
N MET A 788 19.21 20.32 6.37
CA MET A 788 17.84 19.84 6.54
C MET A 788 17.21 19.42 5.20
N ARG A 789 17.37 20.24 4.16
CA ARG A 789 16.85 19.89 2.83
C ARG A 789 17.59 18.68 2.26
N GLY A 790 18.84 18.47 2.62
CA GLY A 790 19.59 17.27 2.31
C GLY A 790 19.06 16.01 3.02
N LEU A 791 18.54 16.14 4.24
CA LEU A 791 17.90 15.04 4.98
C LEU A 791 16.50 14.67 4.49
N MET A 792 15.85 15.53 3.71
CA MET A 792 14.56 15.23 3.07
C MET A 792 14.75 14.41 1.79
N GLY A 793 15.35 13.22 1.92
CA GLY A 793 15.71 12.37 0.80
C GLY A 793 14.54 11.71 0.08
N SER A 794 14.85 11.10 -1.07
CA SER A 794 13.89 10.42 -1.94
C SER A 794 13.62 9.00 -1.44
N GLY A 795 12.39 8.71 -1.03
CA GLY A 795 11.89 7.38 -0.73
C GLY A 795 10.44 7.25 -1.19
N ILE A 796 9.96 6.01 -1.34
CA ILE A 796 8.53 5.77 -1.55
C ILE A 796 7.87 5.77 -0.18
N GLU A 797 6.91 6.68 0.02
CA GLU A 797 6.20 6.85 1.29
C GLU A 797 5.12 5.78 1.46
N THR A 798 4.86 5.33 2.69
CA THR A 798 3.93 4.23 3.00
C THR A 798 2.68 4.69 3.76
N SER A 799 2.10 5.86 3.41
CA SER A 799 0.91 6.35 4.10
C SER A 799 -0.33 5.51 3.72
N THR A 800 -1.00 4.95 4.73
CA THR A 800 -2.21 4.12 4.59
C THR A 800 -3.42 4.67 5.36
N VAL A 801 -3.20 5.67 6.23
CA VAL A 801 -4.23 6.25 7.11
C VAL A 801 -4.41 7.74 6.79
N PRO A 802 -5.64 8.29 6.78
CA PRO A 802 -5.88 9.71 6.56
C PRO A 802 -5.11 10.61 7.55
N ASN A 803 -4.53 11.70 7.06
CA ASN A 803 -3.67 12.64 7.80
C ASN A 803 -2.33 12.06 8.31
N GLN A 804 -1.94 10.85 7.92
CA GLN A 804 -0.69 10.23 8.38
C GLN A 804 0.54 11.09 8.01
N GLY A 805 0.57 11.65 6.80
CA GLY A 805 1.66 12.51 6.35
C GLY A 805 1.81 13.79 7.17
N ILE A 806 0.70 14.40 7.62
CA ILE A 806 0.73 15.58 8.50
C ILE A 806 1.25 15.21 9.89
N TRP A 807 0.80 14.06 10.45
CA TRP A 807 1.30 13.58 11.76
C TRP A 807 2.78 13.21 11.70
N GLN A 808 3.24 12.59 10.60
CA GLN A 808 4.66 12.30 10.39
C GLN A 808 5.47 13.58 10.23
N SER A 809 4.95 14.58 9.50
CA SER A 809 5.58 15.91 9.41
C SER A 809 5.69 16.57 10.79
N ALA A 810 4.67 16.48 11.63
CA ALA A 810 4.70 17.00 13.00
C ALA A 810 5.77 16.29 13.85
N ARG A 811 5.85 14.95 13.78
CA ARG A 811 6.87 14.16 14.48
C ARG A 811 8.28 14.51 13.98
N ASN A 812 8.46 14.65 12.68
CA ASN A 812 9.75 15.03 12.09
C ASN A 812 10.12 16.46 12.49
N ALA A 813 9.15 17.38 12.58
CA ALA A 813 9.37 18.74 13.08
C ALA A 813 9.87 18.72 14.54
N THR A 814 9.28 17.89 15.39
CA THR A 814 9.73 17.70 16.78
C THR A 814 11.14 17.12 16.83
N PHE A 815 11.43 16.12 16.00
CA PHE A 815 12.77 15.54 15.89
C PHE A 815 13.81 16.59 15.47
N PHE A 816 13.53 17.39 14.44
CA PHE A 816 14.43 18.45 14.00
C PHE A 816 14.60 19.56 15.06
N ALA A 817 13.53 19.87 15.79
CA ALA A 817 13.62 20.81 16.91
C ALA A 817 14.59 20.29 17.98
N ILE A 818 14.47 19.04 18.38
CA ILE A 818 15.35 18.41 19.39
C ILE A 818 16.80 18.36 18.90
N VAL A 819 17.03 17.92 17.65
CA VAL A 819 18.39 17.88 17.05
C VAL A 819 18.99 19.27 16.95
N GLY A 820 18.18 20.28 16.56
CA GLY A 820 18.58 21.68 16.52
C GLY A 820 18.96 22.21 17.91
N ILE A 821 18.15 21.92 18.93
CA ILE A 821 18.43 22.31 20.32
C ILE A 821 19.74 21.69 20.83
N LEU A 822 19.92 20.39 20.63
CA LEU A 822 21.12 19.67 21.09
C LEU A 822 22.37 20.12 20.33
N GLY A 823 22.32 20.21 19.00
CA GLY A 823 23.45 20.62 18.18
C GLY A 823 23.89 22.08 18.46
N LEU A 824 22.92 23.00 18.54
CA LEU A 824 23.18 24.39 18.89
C LEU A 824 23.55 24.57 20.37
N GLY A 825 23.02 23.73 21.26
CA GLY A 825 23.40 23.71 22.67
C GLY A 825 24.87 23.37 22.89
N ILE A 826 25.40 22.39 22.16
CA ILE A 826 26.83 22.05 22.14
C ILE A 826 27.67 23.21 21.60
N ILE A 827 27.27 23.83 20.50
CA ILE A 827 27.94 24.97 19.90
C ILE A 827 27.87 26.19 20.85
N ALA A 828 26.73 26.45 21.46
CA ALA A 828 26.54 27.53 22.42
C ALA A 828 27.41 27.35 23.65
N GLY A 829 27.56 26.12 24.16
CA GLY A 829 28.46 25.80 25.26
C GLY A 829 29.93 26.06 24.95
N VAL A 830 30.36 25.80 23.69
CA VAL A 830 31.75 26.05 23.25
C VAL A 830 32.01 27.54 23.01
N ILE A 831 31.01 28.32 22.56
CA ILE A 831 31.16 29.74 22.17
C ILE A 831 30.72 30.69 23.32
N GLY A 832 30.18 30.17 24.41
CA GLY A 832 29.71 30.97 25.57
C GLY A 832 28.36 31.67 25.33
N ILE A 833 27.53 31.15 24.38
CA ILE A 833 26.20 31.69 24.13
C ILE A 833 25.20 31.05 25.11
N PRO A 834 24.26 31.81 25.72
CA PRO A 834 23.27 31.24 26.62
C PRO A 834 22.44 30.09 25.99
N LEU A 835 22.29 28.97 26.69
CA LEU A 835 21.62 27.74 26.19
C LEU A 835 20.18 27.97 25.70
N PHE A 836 19.50 28.99 26.20
CA PHE A 836 18.13 29.33 25.77
C PHE A 836 18.04 29.77 24.32
N TRP A 837 19.12 30.36 23.73
CA TRP A 837 19.15 30.68 22.27
C TRP A 837 19.12 29.40 21.42
N ALA A 838 19.80 28.36 21.90
CA ALA A 838 19.73 27.03 21.24
C ALA A 838 18.31 26.48 21.23
N LEU A 839 17.55 26.70 22.31
CA LEU A 839 16.18 26.22 22.44
C LEU A 839 15.24 26.92 21.43
N ILE A 840 15.35 28.26 21.27
CA ILE A 840 14.51 28.98 20.30
C ILE A 840 14.86 28.61 18.87
N ILE A 841 16.14 28.71 18.57
CA ILE A 841 16.60 28.44 17.23
C ILE A 841 16.25 26.99 16.83
N GLY A 842 16.38 26.04 17.76
CA GLY A 842 15.97 24.66 17.55
C GLY A 842 14.47 24.48 17.29
N LEU A 843 13.61 25.17 18.05
CA LEU A 843 12.16 25.17 17.82
C LEU A 843 11.79 25.80 16.46
N PHE A 844 12.38 26.96 16.13
CA PHE A 844 12.23 27.54 14.79
C PHE A 844 12.67 26.59 13.70
N PHE A 845 13.74 25.88 13.97
CA PHE A 845 14.28 24.86 13.11
C PHE A 845 13.27 23.77 12.76
N GLY A 846 12.69 23.14 13.79
CA GLY A 846 11.67 22.10 13.61
C GLY A 846 10.48 22.63 12.81
N MET A 847 10.06 23.86 13.10
CA MET A 847 8.93 24.49 12.42
C MET A 847 9.22 24.74 10.93
N PHE A 848 10.41 25.23 10.58
CA PHE A 848 10.79 25.48 9.18
C PHE A 848 11.15 24.21 8.40
N ALA A 849 11.60 23.14 9.05
CA ALA A 849 12.00 21.90 8.40
C ALA A 849 10.80 21.06 7.92
N ALA A 850 9.96 20.66 8.86
CA ALA A 850 8.84 19.79 8.60
C ALA A 850 7.52 20.34 9.14
N GLY A 851 7.56 21.30 10.08
CA GLY A 851 6.39 21.95 10.67
C GLY A 851 5.67 22.90 9.73
N GLU A 852 6.34 23.41 8.68
CA GLU A 852 5.75 24.28 7.65
C GLU A 852 4.47 23.68 7.06
N ALA A 853 4.49 22.38 6.69
CA ALA A 853 3.33 21.70 6.15
C ALA A 853 2.17 21.64 7.14
N CYS A 854 2.47 21.42 8.44
CA CYS A 854 1.46 21.37 9.50
C CYS A 854 0.78 22.73 9.68
N VAL A 855 1.55 23.82 9.75
CA VAL A 855 1.03 25.18 9.90
C VAL A 855 0.17 25.57 8.71
N LYS A 856 0.65 25.33 7.49
CA LYS A 856 -0.08 25.59 6.25
C LYS A 856 -1.39 24.81 6.17
N HIS A 857 -1.33 23.51 6.46
CA HIS A 857 -2.50 22.64 6.45
C HIS A 857 -3.53 23.05 7.52
N PHE A 858 -3.08 23.41 8.71
CA PHE A 858 -3.95 23.89 9.78
C PHE A 858 -4.64 25.21 9.39
N ALA A 859 -3.87 26.22 8.91
CA ALA A 859 -4.42 27.47 8.46
C ALA A 859 -5.47 27.29 7.36
N LEU A 860 -5.19 26.42 6.40
CA LEU A 860 -6.12 26.11 5.31
C LEU A 860 -7.40 25.45 5.83
N ARG A 861 -7.30 24.51 6.76
CA ARG A 861 -8.48 23.88 7.39
C ARG A 861 -9.33 24.86 8.19
N VAL A 862 -8.71 25.77 8.93
CA VAL A 862 -9.44 26.82 9.67
C VAL A 862 -10.28 27.66 8.71
N ILE A 863 -9.70 28.09 7.57
CA ILE A 863 -10.41 28.93 6.60
C ILE A 863 -11.52 28.15 5.90
N LEU A 864 -11.28 26.91 5.49
CA LEU A 864 -12.30 26.10 4.84
C LEU A 864 -13.46 25.80 5.81
N TYR A 865 -13.16 25.55 7.07
CA TYR A 865 -14.17 25.33 8.12
C TYR A 865 -14.96 26.61 8.42
N SER A 866 -14.29 27.76 8.61
CA SER A 866 -14.96 29.03 8.93
C SER A 866 -15.87 29.53 7.80
N ASN A 867 -15.59 29.14 6.55
CA ASN A 867 -16.45 29.41 5.40
C ASN A 867 -17.50 28.32 5.14
N GLY A 868 -17.62 27.32 6.02
CA GLY A 868 -18.64 26.27 5.93
C GLY A 868 -18.40 25.21 4.85
N TYR A 869 -17.25 25.21 4.16
CA TYR A 869 -16.94 24.28 3.06
C TYR A 869 -16.66 22.86 3.53
N ILE A 870 -16.13 22.69 4.74
CA ILE A 870 -15.82 21.40 5.33
C ILE A 870 -16.17 21.36 6.82
N PRO A 871 -16.49 20.21 7.42
CA PRO A 871 -16.60 20.10 8.86
C PRO A 871 -15.22 20.10 9.54
N TRP A 872 -15.18 20.44 10.82
CA TRP A 872 -13.91 20.45 11.59
C TRP A 872 -13.24 19.08 11.60
N ASN A 873 -14.00 18.01 11.90
CA ASN A 873 -13.49 16.64 11.82
C ASN A 873 -13.81 16.04 10.43
N TYR A 874 -13.03 16.46 9.44
CA TYR A 874 -13.29 16.09 8.05
C TYR A 874 -13.11 14.59 7.78
N ALA A 875 -12.11 13.94 8.39
CA ALA A 875 -11.88 12.51 8.23
C ALA A 875 -13.11 11.69 8.70
N ARG A 876 -13.66 12.03 9.88
CA ARG A 876 -14.83 11.37 10.42
C ARG A 876 -16.09 11.55 9.55
N PHE A 877 -16.23 12.73 8.92
CA PHE A 877 -17.30 12.97 7.97
C PHE A 877 -17.17 12.12 6.71
N LEU A 878 -15.94 12.01 6.16
CA LEU A 878 -15.70 11.20 4.97
C LEU A 878 -15.86 9.70 5.26
N ASP A 879 -15.44 9.22 6.42
CA ASP A 879 -15.72 7.86 6.89
C ASP A 879 -17.23 7.64 7.02
N TRP A 880 -17.97 8.57 7.59
CA TRP A 880 -19.43 8.55 7.65
C TRP A 880 -20.10 8.49 6.26
N ALA A 881 -19.58 9.24 5.28
CA ALA A 881 -20.06 9.18 3.89
C ALA A 881 -19.69 7.84 3.19
N THR A 882 -18.60 7.23 3.58
CA THR A 882 -18.18 5.90 3.11
C THR A 882 -19.12 4.81 3.62
N GLU A 883 -19.48 4.86 4.88
CA GLU A 883 -20.47 3.94 5.47
C GLU A 883 -21.86 4.02 4.77
N ARG A 884 -22.16 5.13 4.15
CA ARG A 884 -23.40 5.37 3.38
C ARG A 884 -23.23 5.12 1.88
N ILE A 885 -22.14 4.51 1.45
CA ILE A 885 -21.88 4.14 0.05
C ILE A 885 -21.96 5.36 -0.89
N LEU A 886 -21.64 6.54 -0.41
CA LEU A 886 -21.47 7.76 -1.23
C LEU A 886 -20.02 7.94 -1.65
N LEU A 887 -19.10 7.56 -0.77
CA LEU A 887 -17.66 7.54 -0.99
C LEU A 887 -17.10 6.13 -0.79
N GLN A 888 -15.90 5.91 -1.30
CA GLN A 888 -15.06 4.73 -1.03
C GLN A 888 -13.73 5.18 -0.44
N LYS A 889 -13.22 4.42 0.54
CA LYS A 889 -11.90 4.66 1.15
C LYS A 889 -10.84 3.92 0.35
N VAL A 890 -9.83 4.64 -0.14
CA VAL A 890 -8.80 4.12 -1.03
C VAL A 890 -7.44 4.49 -0.45
N GLY A 891 -6.75 3.54 0.18
CA GLY A 891 -5.54 3.83 0.94
C GLY A 891 -5.82 4.88 2.03
N GLY A 892 -5.05 5.95 2.09
CA GLY A 892 -5.30 7.09 3.00
C GLY A 892 -6.29 8.15 2.47
N GLY A 893 -6.91 7.92 1.30
CA GLY A 893 -7.80 8.86 0.63
C GLY A 893 -9.23 8.36 0.46
N TYR A 894 -10.04 9.16 -0.26
CA TYR A 894 -11.45 8.91 -0.55
C TYR A 894 -11.73 9.19 -2.02
N ILE A 895 -12.63 8.38 -2.62
CA ILE A 895 -13.18 8.59 -3.96
C ILE A 895 -14.70 8.53 -3.90
N PHE A 896 -15.40 9.18 -4.82
CA PHE A 896 -16.82 8.90 -5.01
C PHE A 896 -16.98 7.48 -5.57
N VAL A 897 -18.03 6.77 -5.10
CA VAL A 897 -18.28 5.37 -5.51
C VAL A 897 -18.31 5.21 -7.02
N HIS A 898 -18.73 6.23 -7.75
CA HIS A 898 -18.67 6.26 -9.21
C HIS A 898 -18.55 7.68 -9.76
N ARG A 899 -17.93 7.81 -10.95
CA ARG A 899 -17.75 9.08 -11.66
C ARG A 899 -19.07 9.81 -11.92
N LEU A 900 -20.12 9.13 -12.37
CA LEU A 900 -21.45 9.74 -12.60
C LEU A 900 -22.04 10.30 -11.31
N LEU A 901 -21.81 9.69 -10.16
CA LEU A 901 -22.23 10.22 -8.86
C LEU A 901 -21.44 11.48 -8.48
N LEU A 902 -20.13 11.51 -8.74
CA LEU A 902 -19.29 12.70 -8.59
C LEU A 902 -19.84 13.86 -9.45
N GLU A 903 -20.11 13.60 -10.73
CA GLU A 903 -20.66 14.60 -11.67
C GLU A 903 -22.03 15.11 -11.21
N HIS A 904 -22.89 14.21 -10.72
CA HIS A 904 -24.18 14.58 -10.17
C HIS A 904 -24.08 15.50 -8.94
N PHE A 905 -23.18 15.19 -7.99
CA PHE A 905 -22.92 16.07 -6.84
C PHE A 905 -22.29 17.40 -7.26
N ALA A 906 -21.45 17.41 -8.28
CA ALA A 906 -20.80 18.63 -8.75
C ALA A 906 -21.76 19.61 -9.45
N GLN A 907 -22.87 19.11 -10.01
CA GLN A 907 -23.94 19.91 -10.63
C GLN A 907 -24.91 20.51 -9.61
N LYS A 908 -25.00 19.95 -8.42
CA LYS A 908 -25.77 20.46 -7.29
C LYS A 908 -24.99 21.50 -6.50
#